data_2898161cbbe88e7437a2f6100aa54988
#
_entry.id   2898161cbbe88e7437a2f6100aa54988
#
_cell.length_a   1.000
_cell.length_b   1.000
_cell.length_c   1.000
_cell.angle_alpha   90.00
_cell.angle_beta   90.00
_cell.angle_gamma   90.00
#
_symmetry.space_group_name_H-M   'P 1'
#
loop_
_entity.id
_entity.type
_entity.pdbx_description
1 polymer ?
#
loop_
_entity_poly.entity_id
_entity_poly.type
_entity_poly.pdbx_seq_one_letter_code
_entity_poly.pdbx_strand_id
1 'polypeptide(L)'
;MKQNSGFEKKLYTTWGRNIDKNNVLTEYPRPLLKRNADSYVNLNGIWKYAFTASNKRPVRFDGDILVPFSPEAHLSGVNRQLKPNEYLWYERIVTFDINMLPREIHLFQNIYPFDINRLSDNSRFIIHFGAVDQICSVYVNGIKVCSHSGGYLPFDTDITDILKSTATKTSFRLTVRVKDFSDTSYHARGKQSLNPKGMFYTAQSGIWQTVWLEYVPEIYIKKIIAKPDFDTKVLRIKVVTNSDNTENNFYYISEAEKKHDNCQINKNDTKISGGKSTIHRNRLTKTNEIKVCINNPDIYIDIPDDKTQADSTHDELYKDSPYAPFTYYGISDTFIEIPLDKLDIKAWTPDTPYLYTFSVNLGKDYVQSYFALRTFTIEKDANDIPRICLNHRPIFQKGVLDQGYWPDGLYTPPCDNALIYDIKTMKSLGFNMLRKHIKIENDRWYYHCDRLGMIVWQDMVNSGSRYKSWFVTYLATFMSLFDISCSDNFNHLFARTSKKGRKEFIKETMQTIDTLSNHPSIAAWVIFNEGWGQFETNKITKLVRKADNSRFIDQASGWFDQGGGDIKSIHNYFFPLRLFKKENRAYALTEYGGYTQIIKHHNTTNKCYGYGDCKNSKELKRRYKKREKEISSLIPHGL
;
A
#
# COMPACT_ATOMS: atom_id res chain seq x y z
N MET A 1 -18.67 23.20 40.14
CA MET A 1 -18.81 21.94 39.41
C MET A 1 -18.64 22.24 37.93
N LYS A 2 -17.52 21.84 37.30
CA LYS A 2 -17.32 21.98 35.86
C LYS A 2 -18.28 20.98 35.20
N GLN A 3 -19.25 21.49 34.42
CA GLN A 3 -20.07 20.65 33.56
C GLN A 3 -19.16 19.75 32.72
N ASN A 4 -19.33 18.43 32.89
CA ASN A 4 -18.70 17.45 32.05
C ASN A 4 -19.19 17.72 30.62
N SER A 5 -18.33 18.22 29.74
CA SER A 5 -18.68 18.72 28.39
C SER A 5 -19.17 17.59 27.46
N GLY A 6 -19.14 16.36 27.87
CA GLY A 6 -19.53 15.18 27.07
C GLY A 6 -18.56 14.85 25.95
N PHE A 7 -17.37 15.47 25.93
CA PHE A 7 -16.30 15.25 24.97
C PHE A 7 -15.10 14.61 25.65
N GLU A 8 -14.52 13.61 24.99
CA GLU A 8 -13.31 12.94 25.45
C GLU A 8 -12.08 13.77 25.05
N LYS A 9 -11.19 14.05 26.01
CA LYS A 9 -9.94 14.75 25.71
C LYS A 9 -9.04 13.93 24.79
N LYS A 10 -9.09 12.58 24.93
CA LYS A 10 -8.41 11.59 24.09
C LYS A 10 -9.39 10.46 23.81
N LEU A 11 -9.51 10.06 22.55
CA LEU A 11 -10.34 8.97 22.14
C LEU A 11 -9.45 7.76 21.85
N TYR A 12 -9.79 6.61 22.44
CA TYR A 12 -9.09 5.33 22.24
C TYR A 12 -10.02 4.30 21.67
N THR A 13 -9.51 3.49 20.78
CA THR A 13 -10.14 2.22 20.39
C THR A 13 -10.10 1.22 21.55
N THR A 14 -10.90 0.17 21.48
CA THR A 14 -10.85 -0.93 22.47
C THR A 14 -9.48 -1.59 22.49
N TRP A 15 -8.85 -1.73 21.36
CA TRP A 15 -7.50 -2.31 21.24
C TRP A 15 -6.42 -1.39 21.77
N GLY A 16 -6.47 -0.09 21.45
CA GLY A 16 -5.46 0.87 21.90
C GLY A 16 -5.48 1.13 23.40
N ARG A 17 -6.62 0.90 24.10
CA ARG A 17 -6.68 0.98 25.58
C ARG A 17 -5.82 -0.08 26.28
N ASN A 18 -5.65 -1.24 25.65
CA ASN A 18 -5.00 -2.40 26.21
C ASN A 18 -3.79 -2.84 25.38
N ILE A 19 -3.13 -1.89 24.70
CA ILE A 19 -1.98 -2.23 23.85
C ILE A 19 -0.83 -2.80 24.67
N ASP A 20 -0.35 -3.96 24.26
CA ASP A 20 0.89 -4.52 24.81
C ASP A 20 2.09 -3.88 24.09
N LYS A 21 2.85 -3.07 24.81
CA LYS A 21 4.02 -2.35 24.28
C LYS A 21 5.16 -3.28 23.85
N ASN A 22 5.16 -4.52 24.34
CA ASN A 22 6.14 -5.53 24.00
C ASN A 22 5.75 -6.37 22.79
N ASN A 23 4.46 -6.29 22.39
CA ASN A 23 3.89 -7.13 21.35
C ASN A 23 3.07 -6.29 20.35
N VAL A 24 3.74 -5.35 19.67
CA VAL A 24 3.11 -4.38 18.77
C VAL A 24 3.20 -4.84 17.32
N LEU A 25 2.07 -5.13 16.68
CA LEU A 25 2.00 -5.50 15.24
C LEU A 25 3.08 -6.53 14.88
N THR A 26 3.01 -7.69 15.52
CA THR A 26 4.02 -8.75 15.40
C THR A 26 3.83 -9.67 14.22
N GLU A 27 2.68 -9.57 13.54
CA GLU A 27 2.38 -10.35 12.37
C GLU A 27 3.39 -10.05 11.24
N TYR A 28 3.70 -11.09 10.44
CA TYR A 28 4.63 -10.93 9.33
C TYR A 28 4.12 -9.88 8.33
N PRO A 29 4.91 -8.82 8.02
CA PRO A 29 4.40 -7.63 7.33
C PRO A 29 4.12 -7.81 5.83
N ARG A 30 4.70 -8.85 5.18
CA ARG A 30 4.60 -9.08 3.73
C ARG A 30 3.92 -10.43 3.40
N PRO A 31 2.59 -10.53 3.49
CA PRO A 31 1.88 -11.80 3.24
C PRO A 31 2.12 -12.41 1.85
N LEU A 32 2.37 -11.56 0.84
CA LEU A 32 2.69 -11.99 -0.53
C LEU A 32 4.15 -12.44 -0.74
N LEU A 33 4.99 -12.35 0.29
CA LEU A 33 6.39 -12.79 0.28
C LEU A 33 6.77 -13.30 1.67
N LYS A 34 6.01 -14.27 2.20
CA LYS A 34 6.15 -14.76 3.57
C LYS A 34 7.34 -15.73 3.66
N ARG A 35 8.29 -15.42 4.55
CA ARG A 35 9.40 -16.30 4.94
C ARG A 35 9.09 -17.03 6.25
N ASN A 36 9.94 -17.98 6.59
CA ASN A 36 9.85 -18.71 7.86
C ASN A 36 10.01 -17.76 9.06
N ALA A 37 9.36 -18.10 10.16
CA ALA A 37 9.34 -17.26 11.36
C ALA A 37 10.74 -17.04 11.96
N ASP A 38 11.68 -17.98 11.80
CA ASP A 38 13.05 -17.90 12.28
C ASP A 38 13.95 -16.96 11.46
N SER A 39 13.49 -16.51 10.29
CA SER A 39 14.18 -15.54 9.44
C SER A 39 13.73 -14.08 9.65
N TYR A 40 12.84 -13.82 10.62
CA TYR A 40 12.18 -12.54 10.81
C TYR A 40 12.27 -12.07 12.27
N VAL A 41 12.62 -10.81 12.46
CA VAL A 41 12.60 -10.15 13.77
C VAL A 41 11.83 -8.84 13.68
N ASN A 42 10.75 -8.74 14.45
CA ASN A 42 10.00 -7.50 14.59
C ASN A 42 10.80 -6.49 15.43
N LEU A 43 11.04 -5.30 14.91
CA LEU A 43 11.72 -4.21 15.58
C LEU A 43 10.76 -3.12 16.09
N ASN A 44 9.46 -3.36 16.09
CA ASN A 44 8.49 -2.47 16.74
C ASN A 44 8.67 -2.48 18.28
N GLY A 45 7.95 -1.61 18.98
CA GLY A 45 8.03 -1.49 20.43
C GLY A 45 8.74 -0.21 20.86
N ILE A 46 9.43 -0.24 22.00
CA ILE A 46 10.01 0.97 22.60
C ILE A 46 11.32 1.35 21.91
N TRP A 47 11.38 2.61 21.44
CA TRP A 47 12.59 3.26 20.91
C TRP A 47 12.86 4.55 21.68
N LYS A 48 14.10 5.04 21.70
CA LYS A 48 14.41 6.41 22.13
C LYS A 48 14.06 7.38 21.01
N TYR A 49 13.57 8.60 21.38
CA TYR A 49 13.32 9.66 20.42
C TYR A 49 13.88 11.00 20.90
N ALA A 50 14.13 11.91 19.95
CA ALA A 50 14.43 13.32 20.21
C ALA A 50 14.00 14.23 19.07
N PHE A 51 13.53 15.43 19.43
CA PHE A 51 13.33 16.51 18.47
C PHE A 51 14.49 17.49 18.50
N THR A 52 15.06 17.84 17.35
CA THR A 52 16.20 18.73 17.27
C THR A 52 16.01 19.79 16.17
N ALA A 53 16.54 20.97 16.38
CA ALA A 53 16.63 21.99 15.33
C ALA A 53 17.77 21.69 14.33
N SER A 54 18.76 20.92 14.74
CA SER A 54 19.94 20.56 13.96
C SER A 54 19.81 19.14 13.35
N ASN A 55 20.42 18.96 12.20
CA ASN A 55 20.54 17.64 11.56
C ASN A 55 21.63 16.74 12.15
N LYS A 56 22.27 17.14 13.26
CA LYS A 56 23.26 16.35 13.99
C LYS A 56 22.54 15.44 14.99
N ARG A 57 23.04 14.20 15.14
CA ARG A 57 22.50 13.27 16.14
C ARG A 57 22.55 13.90 17.54
N PRO A 58 21.44 13.85 18.32
CA PRO A 58 21.43 14.40 19.67
C PRO A 58 22.37 13.60 20.59
N VAL A 59 22.96 14.28 21.54
CA VAL A 59 23.74 13.64 22.63
C VAL A 59 22.80 13.01 23.64
N ARG A 60 21.66 13.67 23.90
CA ARG A 60 20.63 13.20 24.82
C ARG A 60 19.30 13.08 24.08
N PHE A 61 18.57 11.99 24.33
CA PHE A 61 17.22 11.77 23.81
C PHE A 61 16.18 12.34 24.78
N ASP A 62 15.03 12.75 24.25
CA ASP A 62 13.94 13.38 25.00
C ASP A 62 13.14 12.34 25.82
N GLY A 63 13.10 11.09 25.37
CA GLY A 63 12.35 10.02 26.04
C GLY A 63 12.17 8.78 25.19
N ASP A 64 11.11 8.04 25.48
CA ASP A 64 10.72 6.81 24.82
C ASP A 64 9.48 7.04 23.94
N ILE A 65 9.46 6.39 22.78
CA ILE A 65 8.35 6.37 21.84
C ILE A 65 7.98 4.93 21.47
N LEU A 66 6.69 4.64 21.37
CA LEU A 66 6.20 3.33 20.92
C LEU A 66 6.11 3.30 19.40
N VAL A 67 7.07 2.65 18.74
CA VAL A 67 7.08 2.41 17.29
C VAL A 67 6.16 1.23 16.96
N PRO A 68 5.33 1.30 15.89
CA PRO A 68 5.39 2.26 14.79
C PRO A 68 4.37 3.41 14.89
N PHE A 69 4.02 3.87 16.07
CA PHE A 69 3.10 5.01 16.18
C PHE A 69 3.85 6.32 16.01
N SER A 70 3.33 7.19 15.13
CA SER A 70 3.90 8.51 14.91
C SER A 70 3.87 9.36 16.19
N PRO A 71 4.80 10.32 16.39
CA PRO A 71 4.88 11.09 17.64
C PRO A 71 3.60 11.90 17.94
N GLU A 72 2.78 12.17 16.97
CA GLU A 72 1.49 12.84 17.11
C GLU A 72 0.39 11.93 17.65
N ALA A 73 0.51 10.60 17.42
CA ALA A 73 -0.46 9.60 17.84
C ALA A 73 -0.47 9.41 19.36
N HIS A 74 -1.67 9.20 19.95
CA HIS A 74 -1.78 8.94 21.39
C HIS A 74 -1.04 7.69 21.82
N LEU A 75 -1.07 6.64 20.99
CA LEU A 75 -0.41 5.36 21.27
C LEU A 75 1.11 5.46 21.28
N SER A 76 1.71 6.47 20.65
CA SER A 76 3.16 6.69 20.69
C SER A 76 3.69 7.02 22.10
N GLY A 77 2.82 7.62 22.94
CA GLY A 77 3.20 8.17 24.24
C GLY A 77 3.77 9.58 24.19
N VAL A 78 4.08 10.13 23.00
CA VAL A 78 4.74 11.45 22.84
C VAL A 78 3.73 12.59 22.72
N ASN A 79 2.72 12.46 21.87
CA ASN A 79 1.66 13.46 21.63
C ASN A 79 2.22 14.84 21.22
N ARG A 80 3.20 14.88 20.35
CA ARG A 80 3.82 16.12 19.87
C ARG A 80 3.92 16.16 18.35
N GLN A 81 3.46 17.27 17.75
CA GLN A 81 3.59 17.54 16.31
C GLN A 81 5.04 17.88 15.95
N LEU A 82 5.61 17.16 14.97
CA LEU A 82 6.87 17.55 14.33
C LEU A 82 6.66 18.80 13.48
N LYS A 83 7.54 19.78 13.62
CA LYS A 83 7.49 21.02 12.85
C LYS A 83 8.43 20.96 11.63
N PRO A 84 8.09 21.64 10.52
CA PRO A 84 8.92 21.63 9.30
C PRO A 84 10.37 22.11 9.47
N ASN A 85 10.68 22.86 10.52
CA ASN A 85 12.05 23.32 10.85
C ASN A 85 12.79 22.40 11.84
N GLU A 86 12.17 21.31 12.29
CA GLU A 86 12.75 20.34 13.22
C GLU A 86 13.16 19.06 12.50
N TYR A 87 13.95 18.23 13.19
CA TYR A 87 14.24 16.85 12.87
C TYR A 87 13.77 15.96 14.00
N LEU A 88 13.22 14.79 13.65
CA LEU A 88 12.89 13.73 14.59
C LEU A 88 13.94 12.62 14.47
N TRP A 89 14.47 12.24 15.60
CA TRP A 89 15.44 11.15 15.71
C TRP A 89 14.84 10.00 16.47
N TYR A 90 15.07 8.79 15.96
CA TYR A 90 14.78 7.55 16.62
C TYR A 90 16.08 6.77 16.85
N GLU A 91 16.18 6.04 17.95
CA GLU A 91 17.29 5.14 18.20
C GLU A 91 16.85 3.91 18.96
N ARG A 92 17.37 2.74 18.54
CA ARG A 92 17.20 1.46 19.21
C ARG A 92 18.52 0.68 19.17
N ILE A 93 18.83 0.00 20.27
CA ILE A 93 19.86 -1.04 20.30
C ILE A 93 19.18 -2.36 19.94
N VAL A 94 19.64 -3.00 18.90
CA VAL A 94 19.18 -4.33 18.44
C VAL A 94 20.23 -5.33 18.92
N THR A 95 19.82 -6.28 19.76
CA THR A 95 20.69 -7.32 20.35
C THR A 95 20.40 -8.66 19.70
N PHE A 96 21.46 -9.43 19.43
CA PHE A 96 21.40 -10.76 18.88
C PHE A 96 21.48 -11.86 19.95
N ASP A 97 22.02 -11.54 21.14
CA ASP A 97 22.21 -12.50 22.24
C ASP A 97 21.44 -12.05 23.49
N ILE A 98 20.41 -12.82 23.83
CA ILE A 98 19.57 -12.57 25.00
C ILE A 98 20.34 -12.73 26.32
N ASN A 99 21.37 -13.58 26.34
CA ASN A 99 22.13 -13.86 27.57
C ASN A 99 23.04 -12.70 27.99
N MET A 100 23.29 -11.75 27.09
CA MET A 100 24.07 -10.53 27.34
C MET A 100 23.24 -9.38 27.93
N LEU A 101 21.93 -9.54 28.04
CA LEU A 101 21.03 -8.52 28.58
C LEU A 101 20.84 -8.74 30.10
N PRO A 102 20.75 -7.67 30.91
CA PRO A 102 20.26 -7.76 32.26
C PRO A 102 18.90 -8.49 32.33
N ARG A 103 18.71 -9.39 33.28
CA ARG A 103 17.48 -10.20 33.44
C ARG A 103 16.20 -9.36 33.46
N GLU A 104 16.27 -8.13 33.96
CA GLU A 104 15.18 -7.16 34.01
C GLU A 104 14.74 -6.72 32.60
N ILE A 105 15.62 -6.78 31.60
CA ILE A 105 15.32 -6.45 30.19
C ILE A 105 14.74 -7.65 29.44
N HIS A 106 15.03 -8.89 29.87
CA HIS A 106 14.47 -10.11 29.30
C HIS A 106 12.92 -10.16 29.39
N LEU A 107 12.33 -9.51 30.40
CA LEU A 107 10.89 -9.45 30.61
C LEU A 107 10.17 -8.46 29.65
N PHE A 108 10.91 -7.57 29.00
CA PHE A 108 10.36 -6.46 28.19
C PHE A 108 10.69 -6.52 26.72
N GLN A 109 11.38 -7.54 26.24
CA GLN A 109 11.72 -7.69 24.83
C GLN A 109 11.45 -9.12 24.36
N ASN A 110 10.50 -9.30 23.43
CA ASN A 110 10.44 -10.53 22.63
C ASN A 110 11.66 -10.54 21.68
N ILE A 111 12.83 -10.83 22.23
CA ILE A 111 14.04 -11.02 21.44
C ILE A 111 14.04 -12.48 21.03
N TYR A 112 13.65 -12.74 19.79
CA TYR A 112 13.95 -14.01 19.17
C TYR A 112 15.46 -14.09 19.02
N PRO A 113 16.13 -15.12 19.56
CA PRO A 113 17.58 -15.24 19.48
C PRO A 113 17.96 -15.39 18.01
N PHE A 114 18.48 -14.33 17.43
CA PHE A 114 19.17 -14.40 16.15
C PHE A 114 20.47 -15.15 16.39
N ASP A 115 20.64 -16.30 15.77
CA ASP A 115 21.90 -17.02 15.83
C ASP A 115 22.98 -16.24 15.09
N ILE A 116 23.83 -15.53 15.85
CA ILE A 116 24.92 -14.72 15.31
C ILE A 116 25.97 -15.58 14.56
N ASN A 117 26.02 -16.90 14.82
CA ASN A 117 26.91 -17.81 14.10
C ASN A 117 26.54 -17.82 12.60
N ARG A 118 25.32 -17.45 12.24
CA ARG A 118 24.89 -17.27 10.85
C ARG A 118 25.56 -16.07 10.13
N LEU A 119 26.24 -15.15 10.84
CA LEU A 119 27.12 -14.15 10.21
C LEU A 119 28.34 -14.76 9.53
N SER A 120 28.74 -15.98 9.93
CA SER A 120 29.83 -16.75 9.28
C SER A 120 29.42 -17.35 7.93
N ASP A 121 28.12 -17.57 7.71
CA ASP A 121 27.56 -17.99 6.43
C ASP A 121 27.52 -16.80 5.47
N ASN A 122 27.47 -17.06 4.17
CA ASN A 122 27.29 -15.97 3.16
C ASN A 122 25.89 -15.34 3.19
N SER A 123 25.24 -15.32 4.35
CA SER A 123 23.90 -14.80 4.52
C SER A 123 23.87 -13.27 4.67
N ARG A 124 22.69 -12.68 4.44
CA ARG A 124 22.50 -11.23 4.47
C ARG A 124 21.46 -10.83 5.52
N PHE A 125 21.65 -9.63 6.05
CA PHE A 125 20.77 -8.99 7.02
C PHE A 125 20.14 -7.76 6.39
N ILE A 126 18.83 -7.80 6.20
CA ILE A 126 18.06 -6.76 5.53
C ILE A 126 17.15 -6.08 6.55
N ILE A 127 17.32 -4.78 6.77
CA ILE A 127 16.37 -3.98 7.54
C ILE A 127 15.31 -3.44 6.59
N HIS A 128 14.07 -3.60 6.98
CA HIS A 128 12.90 -3.12 6.25
C HIS A 128 12.14 -2.10 7.07
N PHE A 129 11.56 -1.12 6.38
CA PHE A 129 10.62 -0.14 6.89
C PHE A 129 9.36 -0.19 6.05
N GLY A 130 8.20 -0.43 6.67
CA GLY A 130 6.92 -0.40 5.96
C GLY A 130 6.58 0.99 5.44
N ALA A 131 6.79 2.03 6.26
CA ALA A 131 6.73 3.43 5.83
C ALA A 131 7.34 4.37 6.87
N VAL A 132 7.96 5.46 6.39
CA VAL A 132 8.49 6.56 7.21
C VAL A 132 8.14 7.89 6.56
N ASP A 133 7.28 8.68 7.20
CA ASP A 133 6.86 10.00 6.70
C ASP A 133 7.80 11.08 7.20
N GLN A 134 8.50 11.85 6.40
CA GLN A 134 8.38 11.97 4.94
C GLN A 134 9.73 11.72 4.24
N ILE A 135 10.84 12.20 4.80
CA ILE A 135 12.22 12.04 4.31
C ILE A 135 13.07 11.51 5.44
N CYS A 136 13.73 10.39 5.25
CA CYS A 136 14.55 9.82 6.30
C CYS A 136 15.97 9.46 5.84
N SER A 137 16.85 9.33 6.84
CA SER A 137 18.17 8.73 6.71
C SER A 137 18.34 7.69 7.82
N VAL A 138 18.79 6.51 7.45
CA VAL A 138 19.00 5.38 8.35
C VAL A 138 20.51 5.21 8.60
N TYR A 139 20.88 4.96 9.84
CA TYR A 139 22.26 4.76 10.26
C TYR A 139 22.36 3.48 11.10
N VAL A 140 23.41 2.72 10.87
CA VAL A 140 23.80 1.56 11.69
C VAL A 140 25.18 1.86 12.27
N ASN A 141 25.29 1.82 13.62
CA ASN A 141 26.51 2.18 14.36
C ASN A 141 27.08 3.56 13.98
N GLY A 142 26.21 4.51 13.60
CA GLY A 142 26.60 5.86 13.18
C GLY A 142 26.95 5.97 11.68
N ILE A 143 27.06 4.87 10.96
CA ILE A 143 27.32 4.85 9.51
C ILE A 143 25.99 4.95 8.79
N LYS A 144 25.84 5.90 7.85
CA LYS A 144 24.64 6.04 7.04
C LYS A 144 24.53 4.90 6.02
N VAL A 145 23.44 4.13 6.09
CA VAL A 145 23.19 2.98 5.21
C VAL A 145 22.24 3.29 4.07
N CYS A 146 21.21 4.13 4.31
CA CYS A 146 20.32 4.55 3.22
C CYS A 146 19.66 5.91 3.49
N SER A 147 18.98 6.42 2.48
CA SER A 147 18.03 7.54 2.57
C SER A 147 16.81 7.24 1.75
N HIS A 148 15.66 7.64 2.25
CA HIS A 148 14.37 7.48 1.57
C HIS A 148 13.61 8.80 1.55
N SER A 149 12.81 9.01 0.49
CA SER A 149 11.88 10.13 0.35
C SER A 149 10.56 9.59 -0.18
N GLY A 150 9.48 10.02 0.43
CA GLY A 150 8.11 9.53 0.26
C GLY A 150 7.59 8.91 1.55
N GLY A 151 6.37 9.26 1.95
CA GLY A 151 5.83 8.92 3.27
C GLY A 151 5.04 7.61 3.32
N TYR A 152 4.81 6.92 2.20
CA TYR A 152 3.78 5.88 2.12
C TYR A 152 4.25 4.52 1.63
N LEU A 153 5.43 4.43 1.04
CA LEU A 153 5.93 3.20 0.41
C LEU A 153 7.04 2.55 1.22
N PRO A 154 7.13 1.21 1.20
CA PRO A 154 8.18 0.50 1.89
C PRO A 154 9.55 0.69 1.24
N PHE A 155 10.59 0.53 2.04
CA PHE A 155 11.97 0.48 1.59
C PHE A 155 12.79 -0.43 2.51
N ASP A 156 13.92 -0.89 2.00
CA ASP A 156 14.84 -1.76 2.73
C ASP A 156 16.31 -1.37 2.50
N THR A 157 17.18 -1.94 3.31
CA THR A 157 18.63 -1.78 3.17
C THR A 157 19.39 -2.98 3.72
N ASP A 158 20.38 -3.44 2.97
CA ASP A 158 21.32 -4.47 3.41
C ASP A 158 22.35 -3.87 4.37
N ILE A 159 22.48 -4.43 5.55
CA ILE A 159 23.41 -3.99 6.60
C ILE A 159 24.51 -5.01 6.90
N THR A 160 24.60 -6.07 6.11
CA THR A 160 25.48 -7.23 6.35
C THR A 160 26.94 -6.83 6.52
N ASP A 161 27.48 -6.01 5.62
CA ASP A 161 28.89 -5.64 5.62
C ASP A 161 29.25 -4.80 6.85
N ILE A 162 28.32 -3.94 7.31
CA ILE A 162 28.51 -3.15 8.53
C ILE A 162 28.53 -4.06 9.75
N LEU A 163 27.59 -5.03 9.82
CA LEU A 163 27.57 -5.98 10.93
C LEU A 163 28.82 -6.85 10.97
N LYS A 164 29.31 -7.32 9.82
CA LYS A 164 30.56 -8.10 9.72
C LYS A 164 31.81 -7.30 10.14
N SER A 165 31.83 -6.00 9.88
CA SER A 165 32.96 -5.11 10.22
C SER A 165 32.95 -4.61 11.68
N THR A 166 31.87 -4.83 12.42
CA THR A 166 31.71 -4.30 13.79
C THR A 166 32.41 -5.21 14.82
N ALA A 167 33.14 -4.61 15.75
CA ALA A 167 33.87 -5.33 16.80
C ALA A 167 32.95 -6.08 17.76
N THR A 168 31.76 -5.53 18.05
CA THR A 168 30.74 -6.18 18.88
C THR A 168 29.75 -6.93 17.99
N LYS A 169 29.91 -8.27 17.94
CA LYS A 169 29.02 -9.12 17.12
C LYS A 169 27.66 -9.40 17.80
N THR A 170 27.40 -8.88 18.98
CA THR A 170 26.21 -9.19 19.80
C THR A 170 25.09 -8.18 19.69
N SER A 171 25.38 -6.96 19.20
CA SER A 171 24.37 -5.90 19.03
C SER A 171 24.79 -4.83 18.05
N PHE A 172 23.83 -4.08 17.56
CA PHE A 172 24.08 -2.85 16.79
C PHE A 172 23.10 -1.74 17.16
N ARG A 173 23.51 -0.50 16.92
CA ARG A 173 22.68 0.68 17.11
C ARG A 173 22.03 1.06 15.79
N LEU A 174 20.70 1.00 15.75
CA LEU A 174 19.89 1.49 14.64
C LEU A 174 19.39 2.89 14.98
N THR A 175 19.70 3.86 14.11
CA THR A 175 19.28 5.26 14.26
C THR A 175 18.57 5.71 13.01
N VAL A 176 17.42 6.38 13.14
CA VAL A 176 16.66 6.95 12.03
C VAL A 176 16.47 8.44 12.27
N ARG A 177 16.90 9.25 11.32
CA ARG A 177 16.62 10.70 11.29
C ARG A 177 15.54 10.99 10.28
N VAL A 178 14.52 11.73 10.71
CA VAL A 178 13.37 12.10 9.90
C VAL A 178 13.27 13.61 9.75
N LYS A 179 12.85 14.05 8.57
CA LYS A 179 12.43 15.40 8.24
C LYS A 179 11.07 15.33 7.56
N ASP A 180 10.13 16.10 8.04
CA ASP A 180 8.81 16.18 7.47
C ASP A 180 8.40 17.63 7.24
N PHE A 181 7.97 17.95 6.02
CA PHE A 181 7.46 19.24 5.62
C PHE A 181 5.93 19.30 5.65
N SER A 182 5.28 18.16 5.78
CA SER A 182 3.83 18.01 5.79
C SER A 182 3.14 18.80 4.66
N ASP A 183 2.19 19.66 4.97
CA ASP A 183 1.44 20.47 3.99
C ASP A 183 2.14 21.77 3.55
N THR A 184 3.41 22.00 3.94
CA THR A 184 4.22 23.15 3.52
C THR A 184 5.08 22.88 2.27
N SER A 185 5.03 21.68 1.70
CA SER A 185 5.86 21.24 0.58
C SER A 185 5.02 20.68 -0.57
N TYR A 186 5.70 20.11 -1.58
CA TYR A 186 5.08 19.45 -2.73
C TYR A 186 4.95 17.94 -2.59
N HIS A 187 5.49 17.35 -1.54
CA HIS A 187 5.47 15.90 -1.30
C HIS A 187 4.07 15.35 -1.11
N ALA A 188 3.92 14.03 -1.26
CA ALA A 188 2.69 13.33 -0.97
C ALA A 188 2.34 13.47 0.52
N ARG A 189 1.09 13.84 0.82
CA ARG A 189 0.63 14.05 2.21
C ARG A 189 -0.82 13.63 2.46
N GLY A 190 -1.57 13.33 1.39
CA GLY A 190 -2.99 13.03 1.53
C GLY A 190 -3.79 14.19 2.14
N LYS A 191 -4.60 13.90 3.15
CA LYS A 191 -5.40 14.90 3.90
C LYS A 191 -4.69 15.43 5.15
N GLN A 192 -3.40 15.20 5.29
CA GLN A 192 -2.62 15.69 6.42
C GLN A 192 -2.47 17.21 6.40
N SER A 193 -2.56 17.85 7.57
CA SER A 193 -2.31 19.28 7.76
C SER A 193 -1.75 19.56 9.15
N LEU A 194 -0.77 20.48 9.22
CA LEU A 194 -0.21 20.98 10.48
C LEU A 194 -1.24 21.81 11.29
N ASN A 195 -2.28 22.30 10.60
CA ASN A 195 -3.39 23.02 11.23
C ASN A 195 -4.71 22.47 10.68
N PRO A 196 -5.13 21.26 11.10
CA PRO A 196 -6.26 20.57 10.53
C PRO A 196 -7.57 21.30 10.76
N LYS A 197 -8.33 21.51 9.68
CA LYS A 197 -9.67 22.10 9.68
C LYS A 197 -10.51 21.42 8.62
N GLY A 198 -11.84 21.34 8.84
CA GLY A 198 -12.76 20.72 7.89
C GLY A 198 -12.44 19.26 7.70
N MET A 199 -12.15 18.85 6.48
CA MET A 199 -11.87 17.47 6.09
C MET A 199 -10.42 17.01 6.30
N PHE A 200 -9.52 17.90 6.75
CA PHE A 200 -8.11 17.59 6.93
C PHE A 200 -7.84 17.00 8.31
N TYR A 201 -6.81 16.13 8.40
CA TYR A 201 -6.36 15.44 9.61
C TYR A 201 -5.14 16.07 10.21
N THR A 202 -4.88 15.76 11.49
CA THR A 202 -3.57 15.98 12.12
C THR A 202 -2.49 15.34 11.25
N ALA A 203 -1.49 16.14 10.85
CA ALA A 203 -0.32 15.62 10.18
C ALA A 203 0.44 14.68 11.12
N GLN A 204 0.91 13.58 10.58
CA GLN A 204 1.76 12.64 11.28
C GLN A 204 3.15 12.62 10.64
N SER A 205 4.14 12.11 11.35
CA SER A 205 5.54 12.11 10.92
C SER A 205 6.26 10.86 11.37
N GLY A 206 7.38 10.57 10.72
CA GLY A 206 8.27 9.52 11.15
C GLY A 206 7.80 8.10 10.84
N ILE A 207 8.24 7.15 11.64
CA ILE A 207 7.92 5.74 11.47
C ILE A 207 6.46 5.51 11.82
N TRP A 208 5.65 5.02 10.85
CA TRP A 208 4.24 4.74 11.08
C TRP A 208 3.77 3.36 10.59
N GLN A 209 4.67 2.57 10.01
CA GLN A 209 4.47 1.15 9.73
C GLN A 209 5.62 0.32 10.30
N THR A 210 5.41 -0.99 10.41
CA THR A 210 6.35 -1.94 11.01
C THR A 210 7.78 -1.76 10.51
N VAL A 211 8.73 -1.86 11.44
CA VAL A 211 10.16 -1.99 11.18
C VAL A 211 10.56 -3.41 11.53
N TRP A 212 11.31 -4.08 10.64
CA TRP A 212 11.74 -5.45 10.90
C TRP A 212 13.09 -5.76 10.27
N LEU A 213 13.73 -6.81 10.78
CA LEU A 213 14.96 -7.36 10.25
C LEU A 213 14.66 -8.73 9.64
N GLU A 214 15.17 -8.99 8.45
CA GLU A 214 15.17 -10.31 7.84
C GLU A 214 16.57 -10.84 7.69
N TYR A 215 16.70 -12.13 7.94
CA TYR A 215 17.87 -12.93 7.65
C TYR A 215 17.58 -13.77 6.39
N VAL A 216 18.38 -13.58 5.33
CA VAL A 216 18.18 -14.22 4.04
C VAL A 216 19.49 -14.82 3.51
N PRO A 217 19.45 -15.83 2.61
CA PRO A 217 20.66 -16.33 1.95
C PRO A 217 21.38 -15.25 1.14
N GLU A 218 22.61 -15.53 0.69
CA GLU A 218 23.40 -14.62 -0.15
C GLU A 218 22.63 -14.18 -1.41
N ILE A 219 22.01 -15.15 -2.10
CA ILE A 219 21.06 -14.92 -3.19
C ILE A 219 19.67 -15.20 -2.65
N TYR A 220 18.80 -14.19 -2.70
CA TYR A 220 17.46 -14.25 -2.14
C TYR A 220 16.41 -13.61 -3.04
N ILE A 221 15.16 -13.99 -2.83
CA ILE A 221 14.00 -13.50 -3.55
C ILE A 221 13.63 -12.11 -3.00
N LYS A 222 13.77 -11.08 -3.82
CA LYS A 222 13.34 -9.72 -3.48
C LYS A 222 11.85 -9.51 -3.73
N LYS A 223 11.32 -10.13 -4.80
CA LYS A 223 9.96 -9.89 -5.26
C LYS A 223 9.45 -11.05 -6.09
N ILE A 224 8.15 -11.31 -5.98
CA ILE A 224 7.39 -12.18 -6.87
C ILE A 224 6.38 -11.30 -7.63
N ILE A 225 6.31 -11.44 -8.95
CA ILE A 225 5.28 -10.85 -9.79
C ILE A 225 4.39 -11.99 -10.26
N ALA A 226 3.16 -12.05 -9.75
CA ALA A 226 2.17 -13.05 -10.12
C ALA A 226 1.09 -12.41 -10.99
N LYS A 227 0.90 -12.92 -12.21
CA LYS A 227 -0.11 -12.47 -13.16
C LYS A 227 -1.02 -13.63 -13.53
N PRO A 228 -2.04 -13.91 -12.70
CA PRO A 228 -3.06 -14.88 -13.03
C PRO A 228 -3.95 -14.34 -14.15
N ASP A 229 -4.23 -15.17 -15.13
CA ASP A 229 -5.14 -14.89 -16.23
C ASP A 229 -6.38 -15.78 -16.07
N PHE A 230 -7.53 -15.15 -15.80
CA PHE A 230 -8.78 -15.85 -15.56
C PHE A 230 -9.32 -16.53 -16.82
N ASP A 231 -9.13 -15.92 -17.98
CA ASP A 231 -9.73 -16.38 -19.23
C ASP A 231 -8.95 -17.54 -19.83
N THR A 232 -7.63 -17.41 -19.87
CA THR A 232 -6.75 -18.46 -20.39
C THR A 232 -6.39 -19.53 -19.37
N LYS A 233 -6.72 -19.30 -18.07
CA LYS A 233 -6.36 -20.20 -16.95
C LYS A 233 -4.86 -20.46 -16.87
N VAL A 234 -4.07 -19.43 -17.04
CA VAL A 234 -2.61 -19.48 -16.95
C VAL A 234 -2.15 -18.53 -15.86
N LEU A 235 -1.27 -18.99 -14.99
CA LEU A 235 -0.54 -18.16 -14.05
C LEU A 235 0.86 -17.88 -14.60
N ARG A 236 1.20 -16.59 -14.77
CA ARG A 236 2.56 -16.16 -15.09
C ARG A 236 3.26 -15.68 -13.86
N ILE A 237 4.34 -16.33 -13.47
CA ILE A 237 5.15 -15.94 -12.30
C ILE A 237 6.52 -15.48 -12.78
N LYS A 238 6.96 -14.33 -12.28
CA LYS A 238 8.36 -13.88 -12.40
C LYS A 238 8.92 -13.65 -11.00
N VAL A 239 10.08 -14.24 -10.73
CA VAL A 239 10.81 -14.12 -9.46
C VAL A 239 12.01 -13.22 -9.69
N VAL A 240 12.09 -12.13 -8.93
CA VAL A 240 13.19 -11.17 -8.97
C VAL A 240 14.08 -11.38 -7.75
N THR A 241 15.38 -11.49 -7.98
CA THR A 241 16.38 -11.74 -6.93
C THR A 241 17.21 -10.47 -6.65
N ASN A 242 18.05 -10.51 -5.62
CA ASN A 242 19.01 -9.44 -5.35
C ASN A 242 20.19 -9.40 -6.33
N SER A 243 20.39 -10.44 -7.13
CA SER A 243 21.41 -10.49 -8.19
C SER A 243 20.92 -9.89 -9.52
N ASP A 244 19.61 -9.70 -9.68
CA ASP A 244 19.02 -9.16 -10.91
C ASP A 244 19.13 -7.63 -10.93
N ASN A 245 19.71 -7.06 -11.98
CA ASN A 245 19.90 -5.61 -12.15
C ASN A 245 18.60 -4.88 -12.54
N THR A 246 17.52 -5.08 -11.79
CA THR A 246 16.17 -4.61 -12.15
C THR A 246 15.84 -3.18 -11.68
N GLU A 247 16.70 -2.51 -10.91
CA GLU A 247 16.43 -1.15 -10.42
C GLU A 247 16.30 -0.08 -11.53
N ASN A 248 16.73 -0.37 -12.76
CA ASN A 248 16.79 0.60 -13.86
C ASN A 248 15.66 0.51 -14.89
N ASN A 249 14.78 -0.51 -14.87
CA ASN A 249 13.82 -0.70 -15.98
C ASN A 249 12.63 0.27 -15.98
N PHE A 250 12.30 0.92 -14.87
CA PHE A 250 11.21 1.90 -14.83
C PHE A 250 11.62 3.34 -15.21
N TYR A 251 12.93 3.67 -15.15
CA TYR A 251 13.41 5.03 -15.42
C TYR A 251 13.67 5.34 -16.91
N TYR A 252 13.83 4.30 -17.76
CA TYR A 252 14.19 4.50 -19.18
C TYR A 252 13.06 4.94 -20.09
N ILE A 253 11.80 4.91 -19.62
CA ILE A 253 10.65 5.32 -20.46
C ILE A 253 10.62 6.84 -20.70
N SER A 254 11.20 7.66 -19.82
CA SER A 254 11.20 9.13 -19.97
C SER A 254 12.29 9.68 -20.90
N GLU A 255 13.34 8.92 -21.18
CA GLU A 255 14.45 9.37 -22.07
C GLU A 255 14.36 8.83 -23.48
N ALA A 256 13.75 7.66 -23.71
CA ALA A 256 13.58 7.11 -25.04
C ALA A 256 12.60 7.91 -25.91
N GLU A 257 11.57 8.55 -25.32
CA GLU A 257 10.64 9.39 -26.08
C GLU A 257 11.23 10.73 -26.52
N LYS A 258 12.29 11.21 -25.90
CA LYS A 258 12.99 12.45 -26.33
C LYS A 258 13.87 12.27 -27.57
N LYS A 259 14.19 11.03 -27.95
CA LYS A 259 15.02 10.74 -29.13
C LYS A 259 14.20 10.49 -30.41
N HIS A 260 12.88 10.33 -30.30
CA HIS A 260 12.03 10.06 -31.49
C HIS A 260 11.45 11.29 -32.17
N ASP A 261 11.50 12.48 -31.56
CA ASP A 261 10.92 13.70 -32.16
C ASP A 261 11.88 14.50 -33.03
N ASN A 262 13.13 14.05 -33.20
CA ASN A 262 14.12 14.75 -34.04
C ASN A 262 14.91 13.82 -34.99
N CYS A 263 14.19 12.98 -35.75
CA CYS A 263 14.83 12.27 -36.85
C CYS A 263 13.99 12.42 -38.12
N GLN A 264 14.24 13.47 -38.88
CA GLN A 264 13.87 13.52 -40.29
C GLN A 264 14.71 12.49 -41.04
N ILE A 265 13.99 11.66 -41.80
CA ILE A 265 14.50 10.57 -42.59
C ILE A 265 15.40 11.14 -43.71
N ASN A 266 16.71 10.86 -43.69
CA ASN A 266 17.54 10.83 -44.89
C ASN A 266 17.73 9.38 -45.32
N LYS A 267 17.10 9.03 -46.42
CA LYS A 267 17.37 7.78 -47.17
C LYS A 267 18.73 7.98 -47.90
N ASN A 268 19.69 7.17 -47.56
CA ASN A 268 20.72 6.59 -48.40
C ASN A 268 21.89 6.20 -47.51
N ASP A 269 22.07 4.92 -47.28
CA ASP A 269 23.36 4.24 -47.50
C ASP A 269 23.25 2.81 -46.97
N THR A 270 23.12 1.93 -47.93
CA THR A 270 23.37 0.49 -47.79
C THR A 270 24.86 0.23 -47.75
N LYS A 271 25.37 -0.37 -46.66
CA LYS A 271 26.49 -1.34 -46.75
C LYS A 271 26.51 -2.22 -45.49
N ILE A 272 26.25 -3.46 -45.73
CA ILE A 272 26.35 -4.56 -44.78
C ILE A 272 27.85 -4.90 -44.64
N SER A 273 28.39 -4.84 -43.43
CA SER A 273 29.61 -5.55 -43.08
C SER A 273 29.31 -6.47 -41.89
N GLY A 274 29.43 -7.77 -42.12
CA GLY A 274 29.20 -8.79 -41.15
C GLY A 274 30.25 -8.76 -40.01
N GLY A 275 29.76 -8.51 -38.82
CA GLY A 275 30.46 -8.76 -37.57
C GLY A 275 29.79 -9.90 -36.83
N LYS A 276 30.45 -11.05 -36.73
CA LYS A 276 30.03 -12.15 -35.86
C LYS A 276 30.02 -11.67 -34.40
N SER A 277 28.87 -11.35 -33.87
CA SER A 277 28.71 -11.18 -32.41
C SER A 277 28.71 -12.57 -31.79
N THR A 278 29.81 -12.91 -31.13
CA THR A 278 29.93 -14.05 -30.25
C THR A 278 29.05 -13.78 -29.03
N ILE A 279 27.86 -14.37 -29.02
CA ILE A 279 27.02 -14.42 -27.82
C ILE A 279 27.78 -15.24 -26.79
N HIS A 280 28.41 -14.61 -25.83
CA HIS A 280 28.84 -15.27 -24.62
C HIS A 280 27.59 -15.85 -23.94
N ARG A 281 27.34 -17.14 -24.14
CA ARG A 281 26.48 -17.91 -23.26
C ARG A 281 27.17 -17.93 -21.89
N ASN A 282 26.81 -16.98 -21.01
CA ASN A 282 27.15 -17.08 -19.62
C ASN A 282 26.64 -18.44 -19.13
N ARG A 283 27.53 -19.25 -18.58
CA ARG A 283 27.19 -20.47 -17.87
C ARG A 283 26.12 -20.13 -16.85
N LEU A 284 24.90 -20.60 -17.08
CA LEU A 284 23.83 -20.60 -16.08
C LEU A 284 24.39 -21.34 -14.85
N THR A 285 24.68 -20.61 -13.82
CA THR A 285 25.04 -21.20 -12.54
C THR A 285 23.75 -21.77 -11.93
N LYS A 286 23.82 -22.93 -11.27
CA LYS A 286 22.69 -23.58 -10.56
C LYS A 286 21.94 -22.65 -9.59
N THR A 287 22.48 -21.46 -9.32
CA THR A 287 21.96 -20.43 -8.41
C THR A 287 20.75 -19.66 -8.93
N ASN A 288 20.38 -19.78 -10.20
CA ASN A 288 19.26 -19.04 -10.80
C ASN A 288 18.03 -19.91 -11.09
N GLU A 289 18.11 -21.20 -10.76
CA GLU A 289 16.99 -22.12 -10.94
C GLU A 289 15.94 -21.93 -9.85
N ILE A 290 14.68 -21.83 -10.25
CA ILE A 290 13.53 -21.60 -9.39
C ILE A 290 12.63 -22.81 -9.45
N LYS A 291 12.19 -23.29 -8.28
CA LYS A 291 11.11 -24.27 -8.14
C LYS A 291 9.88 -23.56 -7.61
N VAL A 292 8.77 -23.63 -8.33
CA VAL A 292 7.47 -23.12 -7.91
C VAL A 292 6.57 -24.31 -7.62
N CYS A 293 6.00 -24.35 -6.42
CA CYS A 293 5.05 -25.40 -6.01
C CYS A 293 3.69 -24.75 -5.74
N ILE A 294 2.65 -25.14 -6.49
CA ILE A 294 1.26 -24.70 -6.25
C ILE A 294 0.60 -25.78 -5.41
N ASN A 295 0.03 -25.37 -4.27
CA ASN A 295 -0.68 -26.26 -3.38
C ASN A 295 -2.04 -26.65 -3.98
N ASN A 296 -2.45 -27.91 -3.79
CA ASN A 296 -3.77 -28.37 -4.21
C ASN A 296 -4.85 -27.61 -3.45
N PRO A 297 -5.86 -27.04 -4.13
CA PRO A 297 -6.92 -26.24 -3.53
C PRO A 297 -7.78 -26.99 -2.49
N ASP A 298 -7.82 -28.30 -2.50
CA ASP A 298 -8.61 -29.09 -1.56
C ASP A 298 -7.97 -29.21 -0.16
N ILE A 299 -6.72 -28.78 -0.01
CA ILE A 299 -6.07 -28.62 1.28
C ILE A 299 -6.23 -27.15 1.70
N TYR A 300 -7.29 -26.86 2.46
CA TYR A 300 -7.42 -25.59 3.17
C TYR A 300 -6.37 -25.57 4.28
N ILE A 301 -5.18 -25.08 3.97
CA ILE A 301 -4.22 -24.69 5.00
C ILE A 301 -4.72 -23.32 5.45
N ASP A 302 -5.50 -23.31 6.52
CA ASP A 302 -5.64 -22.09 7.32
C ASP A 302 -4.19 -21.72 7.68
N ILE A 303 -3.67 -20.63 7.10
CA ILE A 303 -2.31 -20.18 7.43
C ILE A 303 -2.48 -19.58 8.83
N PRO A 304 -2.21 -20.33 9.92
CA PRO A 304 -2.35 -19.76 11.24
C PRO A 304 -1.32 -18.65 11.34
N ASP A 305 -1.73 -17.51 11.82
CA ASP A 305 -0.84 -16.39 12.13
C ASP A 305 0.16 -16.74 13.23
N ASP A 306 0.05 -17.94 13.87
CA ASP A 306 0.87 -18.37 14.98
C ASP A 306 1.38 -19.82 14.80
N LYS A 307 2.71 -19.95 14.77
CA LYS A 307 3.52 -21.14 15.11
C LYS A 307 3.10 -22.48 14.50
N THR A 308 3.52 -22.75 13.26
CA THR A 308 3.83 -24.13 12.87
C THR A 308 5.12 -24.15 12.07
N GLN A 309 6.07 -24.95 12.54
CA GLN A 309 7.28 -25.34 11.85
C GLN A 309 6.92 -25.83 10.45
N ALA A 310 7.39 -25.13 9.42
CA ALA A 310 7.46 -25.70 8.07
C ALA A 310 8.59 -26.72 8.09
N ASP A 311 8.24 -27.95 8.40
CA ASP A 311 9.18 -29.06 8.35
C ASP A 311 9.50 -29.36 6.86
N SER A 312 10.78 -29.40 6.51
CA SER A 312 11.28 -29.75 5.19
C SER A 312 10.93 -31.21 4.76
N THR A 313 10.27 -31.95 5.64
CA THR A 313 9.78 -33.31 5.42
C THR A 313 8.40 -33.35 4.72
N HIS A 314 7.73 -32.20 4.52
CA HIS A 314 6.40 -32.16 3.88
C HIS A 314 6.42 -32.64 2.41
N ASP A 315 7.50 -32.39 1.68
CA ASP A 315 7.60 -32.78 0.24
C ASP A 315 7.71 -34.30 0.05
N GLU A 316 8.24 -35.06 1.03
CA GLU A 316 8.37 -36.50 0.94
C GLU A 316 7.10 -37.27 1.33
N LEU A 317 6.29 -36.75 2.22
CA LEU A 317 5.06 -37.37 2.72
C LEU A 317 3.92 -37.40 1.69
N TYR A 318 3.96 -36.57 0.65
CA TYR A 318 2.86 -36.44 -0.32
C TYR A 318 3.23 -36.78 -1.76
N LYS A 319 4.40 -37.31 -2.03
CA LYS A 319 4.89 -37.61 -3.41
C LYS A 319 3.96 -38.50 -4.25
N ASP A 320 3.19 -39.36 -3.60
CA ASP A 320 2.25 -40.28 -4.26
C ASP A 320 0.79 -40.05 -3.85
N SER A 321 0.51 -38.94 -3.19
CA SER A 321 -0.84 -38.51 -2.78
C SER A 321 -1.55 -37.85 -3.96
N PRO A 322 -2.88 -38.04 -4.15
CA PRO A 322 -3.67 -37.23 -5.08
C PRO A 322 -3.66 -35.73 -4.72
N TYR A 323 -3.09 -35.38 -3.56
CA TYR A 323 -2.94 -34.03 -3.03
C TYR A 323 -1.53 -33.46 -3.21
N ALA A 324 -0.64 -34.12 -3.99
CA ALA A 324 0.71 -33.62 -4.24
C ALA A 324 0.69 -32.22 -4.89
N PRO A 325 1.54 -31.29 -4.46
CA PRO A 325 1.62 -29.97 -5.07
C PRO A 325 2.11 -30.05 -6.52
N PHE A 326 1.54 -29.24 -7.39
CA PHE A 326 2.03 -29.11 -8.77
C PHE A 326 3.33 -28.33 -8.78
N THR A 327 4.38 -28.93 -9.31
CA THR A 327 5.74 -28.37 -9.34
C THR A 327 6.14 -27.92 -10.73
N TYR A 328 6.67 -26.69 -10.82
CA TYR A 328 7.17 -26.08 -12.04
C TYR A 328 8.59 -25.54 -11.82
N TYR A 329 9.40 -25.54 -12.87
CA TYR A 329 10.77 -25.05 -12.83
C TYR A 329 10.99 -23.92 -13.83
N GLY A 330 11.86 -22.99 -13.51
CA GLY A 330 12.22 -21.87 -14.37
C GLY A 330 13.50 -21.17 -13.92
N ILE A 331 13.72 -19.98 -14.44
CA ILE A 331 14.90 -19.17 -14.16
C ILE A 331 14.46 -17.80 -13.63
N SER A 332 15.21 -17.25 -12.66
CA SER A 332 14.95 -15.91 -12.13
C SER A 332 14.93 -14.85 -13.24
N ASP A 333 14.20 -13.76 -13.00
CA ASP A 333 13.98 -12.63 -13.91
C ASP A 333 13.30 -12.99 -15.26
N THR A 334 12.76 -14.21 -15.39
CA THR A 334 11.93 -14.62 -16.53
C THR A 334 10.53 -15.00 -16.08
N PHE A 335 9.54 -14.90 -16.99
CA PHE A 335 8.20 -15.40 -16.68
C PHE A 335 8.14 -16.91 -16.90
N ILE A 336 7.66 -17.61 -15.89
CA ILE A 336 7.26 -19.01 -15.94
C ILE A 336 5.76 -19.03 -16.21
N GLU A 337 5.33 -19.70 -17.27
CA GLU A 337 3.92 -19.93 -17.58
C GLU A 337 3.45 -21.25 -16.98
N ILE A 338 2.43 -21.21 -16.16
CA ILE A 338 1.89 -22.33 -15.40
C ILE A 338 0.44 -22.53 -15.81
N PRO A 339 0.12 -23.56 -16.59
CA PRO A 339 -1.25 -23.94 -16.87
C PRO A 339 -1.97 -24.39 -15.60
N LEU A 340 -3.19 -23.90 -15.41
CA LEU A 340 -4.02 -24.20 -14.24
C LEU A 340 -5.17 -25.16 -14.56
N ASP A 341 -5.16 -25.77 -15.73
CA ASP A 341 -6.18 -26.70 -16.25
C ASP A 341 -6.35 -27.97 -15.40
N LYS A 342 -5.32 -28.33 -14.65
CA LYS A 342 -5.34 -29.46 -13.71
C LYS A 342 -5.97 -29.13 -12.34
N LEU A 343 -6.26 -27.86 -12.08
CA LEU A 343 -6.88 -27.43 -10.85
C LEU A 343 -8.40 -27.33 -11.01
N ASP A 344 -9.15 -27.64 -9.96
CA ASP A 344 -10.55 -27.24 -9.87
C ASP A 344 -10.61 -25.73 -9.67
N ILE A 345 -10.92 -25.03 -10.78
CA ILE A 345 -10.85 -23.57 -10.83
C ILE A 345 -11.98 -22.94 -10.01
N LYS A 346 -11.60 -22.29 -8.91
CA LYS A 346 -12.48 -21.48 -8.07
C LYS A 346 -12.18 -20.00 -8.29
N ALA A 347 -13.14 -19.27 -8.89
CA ALA A 347 -12.99 -17.85 -9.12
C ALA A 347 -13.09 -17.06 -7.81
N TRP A 348 -12.25 -16.04 -7.65
CA TRP A 348 -12.38 -15.11 -6.55
C TRP A 348 -13.58 -14.17 -6.76
N THR A 349 -14.40 -14.06 -5.75
CA THR A 349 -15.51 -13.09 -5.67
C THR A 349 -15.62 -12.56 -4.23
N PRO A 350 -16.35 -11.47 -3.98
CA PRO A 350 -16.65 -11.04 -2.61
C PRO A 350 -17.30 -12.11 -1.73
N ASP A 351 -18.12 -12.97 -2.30
CA ASP A 351 -18.83 -14.02 -1.57
C ASP A 351 -18.02 -15.31 -1.41
N THR A 352 -17.13 -15.58 -2.36
CA THR A 352 -16.23 -16.73 -2.38
C THR A 352 -14.79 -16.27 -2.65
N PRO A 353 -14.10 -15.67 -1.67
CA PRO A 353 -12.79 -15.06 -1.86
C PRO A 353 -11.66 -16.10 -1.84
N TYR A 354 -11.67 -17.00 -2.82
CA TYR A 354 -10.75 -18.11 -2.88
C TYR A 354 -9.33 -17.67 -3.26
N LEU A 355 -8.34 -18.06 -2.43
CA LEU A 355 -6.93 -17.79 -2.64
C LEU A 355 -6.17 -19.10 -2.86
N TYR A 356 -5.43 -19.18 -3.94
CA TYR A 356 -4.49 -20.28 -4.22
C TYR A 356 -3.15 -19.94 -3.59
N THR A 357 -2.63 -20.84 -2.76
CA THR A 357 -1.30 -20.69 -2.17
C THR A 357 -0.23 -21.37 -3.02
N PHE A 358 0.95 -20.80 -3.03
CA PHE A 358 2.12 -21.39 -3.67
C PHE A 358 3.40 -21.04 -2.91
N SER A 359 4.44 -21.82 -3.12
CA SER A 359 5.77 -21.54 -2.61
C SER A 359 6.79 -21.42 -3.75
N VAL A 360 7.84 -20.68 -3.47
CA VAL A 360 8.98 -20.51 -4.39
C VAL A 360 10.25 -20.84 -3.65
N ASN A 361 11.04 -21.73 -4.22
CA ASN A 361 12.38 -22.09 -3.75
C ASN A 361 13.43 -21.54 -4.72
N LEU A 362 14.44 -20.86 -4.18
CA LEU A 362 15.62 -20.42 -4.89
C LEU A 362 16.86 -20.82 -4.06
N GLY A 363 17.47 -21.95 -4.37
CA GLY A 363 18.55 -22.50 -3.57
C GLY A 363 18.12 -22.71 -2.11
N LYS A 364 18.67 -21.92 -1.19
CA LYS A 364 18.32 -21.94 0.25
C LYS A 364 17.19 -21.00 0.64
N ASP A 365 16.75 -20.10 -0.25
CA ASP A 365 15.65 -19.18 0.06
C ASP A 365 14.30 -19.83 -0.27
N TYR A 366 13.38 -19.75 0.68
CA TYR A 366 12.03 -20.28 0.58
C TYR A 366 11.04 -19.17 0.95
N VAL A 367 10.07 -18.95 0.09
CA VAL A 367 9.00 -17.99 0.33
C VAL A 367 7.64 -18.58 -0.04
N GLN A 368 6.64 -18.23 0.73
CA GLN A 368 5.24 -18.53 0.46
C GLN A 368 4.52 -17.29 -0.06
N SER A 369 3.58 -17.51 -0.95
CA SER A 369 2.74 -16.47 -1.54
C SER A 369 1.36 -17.02 -1.90
N TYR A 370 0.51 -16.15 -2.45
CA TYR A 370 -0.81 -16.55 -2.93
C TYR A 370 -1.19 -15.75 -4.18
N PHE A 371 -2.19 -16.26 -4.90
CA PHE A 371 -2.86 -15.55 -5.99
C PHE A 371 -4.35 -15.90 -5.99
N ALA A 372 -5.12 -15.17 -6.78
CA ALA A 372 -6.50 -15.52 -7.05
C ALA A 372 -6.82 -15.39 -8.54
N LEU A 373 -7.73 -16.22 -9.01
CA LEU A 373 -8.23 -16.14 -10.39
C LEU A 373 -9.46 -15.25 -10.44
N ARG A 374 -9.31 -14.11 -11.06
CA ARG A 374 -10.40 -13.17 -11.33
C ARG A 374 -10.05 -12.26 -12.51
N THR A 375 -11.08 -11.70 -13.16
CA THR A 375 -10.93 -10.63 -14.12
C THR A 375 -11.93 -9.51 -13.83
N PHE A 376 -11.49 -8.25 -13.98
CA PHE A 376 -12.36 -7.08 -13.93
C PHE A 376 -12.45 -6.48 -15.34
N THR A 377 -13.67 -6.35 -15.85
CA THR A 377 -13.94 -5.83 -17.20
C THR A 377 -15.06 -4.80 -17.17
N ILE A 378 -15.14 -4.00 -18.24
CA ILE A 378 -16.33 -3.18 -18.54
C ILE A 378 -16.96 -3.78 -19.77
N GLU A 379 -18.20 -4.24 -19.64
CA GLU A 379 -18.95 -4.89 -20.69
C GLU A 379 -20.33 -4.23 -20.85
N LYS A 380 -20.86 -4.23 -22.07
CA LYS A 380 -22.17 -3.67 -22.33
C LYS A 380 -23.26 -4.68 -22.02
N ASP A 381 -24.28 -4.24 -21.29
CA ASP A 381 -25.48 -5.03 -21.06
C ASP A 381 -26.39 -5.07 -22.31
N ALA A 382 -27.53 -5.77 -22.22
CA ALA A 382 -28.50 -5.89 -23.31
C ALA A 382 -29.07 -4.54 -23.81
N ASN A 383 -28.90 -3.47 -23.04
CA ASN A 383 -29.33 -2.12 -23.36
C ASN A 383 -28.20 -1.24 -23.89
N ASP A 384 -27.05 -1.83 -24.25
CA ASP A 384 -25.83 -1.12 -24.68
C ASP A 384 -25.25 -0.19 -23.61
N ILE A 385 -25.49 -0.49 -22.32
CA ILE A 385 -25.01 0.29 -21.17
C ILE A 385 -23.73 -0.36 -20.63
N PRO A 386 -22.60 0.38 -20.52
CA PRO A 386 -21.38 -0.14 -19.92
C PRO A 386 -21.58 -0.48 -18.44
N ARG A 387 -21.23 -1.71 -18.03
CA ARG A 387 -21.30 -2.23 -16.67
C ARG A 387 -19.94 -2.67 -16.19
N ILE A 388 -19.66 -2.42 -14.93
CA ILE A 388 -18.51 -3.02 -14.26
C ILE A 388 -18.84 -4.49 -14.04
N CYS A 389 -17.94 -5.36 -14.52
CA CYS A 389 -18.05 -6.82 -14.40
C CYS A 389 -16.91 -7.39 -13.59
N LEU A 390 -17.22 -8.44 -12.84
CA LEU A 390 -16.25 -9.33 -12.21
C LEU A 390 -16.46 -10.74 -12.79
N ASN A 391 -15.42 -11.33 -13.37
CA ASN A 391 -15.48 -12.63 -14.03
C ASN A 391 -16.60 -12.67 -15.10
N HIS A 392 -16.68 -11.60 -15.90
CA HIS A 392 -17.69 -11.37 -16.98
C HIS A 392 -19.14 -11.30 -16.50
N ARG A 393 -19.37 -11.10 -15.21
CA ARG A 393 -20.72 -10.92 -14.65
C ARG A 393 -20.83 -9.52 -14.07
N PRO A 394 -21.89 -8.77 -14.44
CA PRO A 394 -22.13 -7.46 -13.84
C PRO A 394 -22.17 -7.54 -12.32
N ILE A 395 -21.40 -6.66 -11.66
CA ILE A 395 -21.37 -6.55 -10.21
C ILE A 395 -21.61 -5.10 -9.80
N PHE A 396 -22.65 -4.88 -8.99
CA PHE A 396 -22.88 -3.58 -8.39
C PHE A 396 -22.00 -3.43 -7.14
N GLN A 397 -21.07 -2.48 -7.18
CA GLN A 397 -20.13 -2.23 -6.10
C GLN A 397 -20.72 -1.22 -5.11
N LYS A 398 -21.16 -1.74 -3.95
CA LYS A 398 -21.58 -0.92 -2.82
C LYS A 398 -20.39 -0.69 -1.91
N GLY A 399 -19.91 0.55 -1.87
CA GLY A 399 -18.69 0.87 -1.15
C GLY A 399 -18.83 1.96 -0.13
N VAL A 400 -17.81 2.07 0.72
CA VAL A 400 -17.58 3.18 1.62
C VAL A 400 -16.18 3.74 1.43
N LEU A 401 -16.03 5.03 1.71
CA LEU A 401 -14.74 5.70 1.71
C LEU A 401 -13.97 5.30 2.96
N ASP A 402 -12.85 4.58 2.79
CA ASP A 402 -11.97 4.17 3.87
C ASP A 402 -10.74 5.07 3.91
N GLN A 403 -10.65 5.90 4.91
CA GLN A 403 -9.56 6.85 5.08
C GLN A 403 -8.40 6.29 5.91
N GLY A 404 -8.58 5.13 6.56
CA GLY A 404 -7.56 4.45 7.36
C GLY A 404 -6.97 5.34 8.45
N TYR A 405 -7.81 6.08 9.18
CA TYR A 405 -7.39 7.03 10.20
C TYR A 405 -8.00 6.67 11.56
N TRP A 406 -7.14 6.30 12.51
CA TRP A 406 -7.52 5.82 13.84
C TRP A 406 -7.49 6.94 14.86
N PRO A 407 -8.41 6.96 15.84
CA PRO A 407 -8.45 8.03 16.83
C PRO A 407 -7.22 8.07 17.76
N ASP A 408 -6.59 6.95 17.97
CA ASP A 408 -5.46 6.75 18.89
C ASP A 408 -4.12 6.48 18.18
N GLY A 409 -4.15 5.87 17.02
CA GLY A 409 -2.96 5.51 16.22
C GLY A 409 -2.71 6.36 14.99
N LEU A 410 -3.63 7.27 14.63
CA LEU A 410 -3.62 8.05 13.38
C LEU A 410 -3.60 7.11 12.14
N TYR A 411 -2.54 7.12 11.33
CA TYR A 411 -2.43 6.19 10.19
C TYR A 411 -2.10 4.75 10.58
N THR A 412 -1.59 4.53 11.79
CA THR A 412 -1.21 3.20 12.27
C THR A 412 -2.37 2.53 13.00
N PRO A 413 -2.84 1.36 12.57
CA PRO A 413 -3.85 0.60 13.30
C PRO A 413 -3.28 0.16 14.66
N PRO A 414 -4.11 0.07 15.71
CA PRO A 414 -3.64 -0.37 17.02
C PRO A 414 -3.21 -1.83 17.05
N CYS A 415 -3.77 -2.67 16.19
CA CYS A 415 -3.39 -4.08 15.98
C CYS A 415 -3.99 -4.59 14.66
N ASP A 416 -3.57 -5.77 14.23
CA ASP A 416 -4.07 -6.43 13.01
C ASP A 416 -5.57 -6.75 13.09
N ASN A 417 -6.05 -7.19 14.25
CA ASN A 417 -7.47 -7.45 14.48
C ASN A 417 -8.37 -6.22 14.30
N ALA A 418 -7.86 -5.03 14.49
CA ALA A 418 -8.62 -3.80 14.23
C ALA A 418 -8.90 -3.63 12.72
N LEU A 419 -7.93 -3.94 11.86
CA LEU A 419 -8.11 -3.96 10.40
C LEU A 419 -9.18 -4.98 9.98
N ILE A 420 -9.08 -6.20 10.53
CA ILE A 420 -10.03 -7.28 10.26
C ILE A 420 -11.44 -6.89 10.70
N TYR A 421 -11.56 -6.24 11.85
CA TYR A 421 -12.86 -5.81 12.39
C TYR A 421 -13.55 -4.81 11.46
N ASP A 422 -12.85 -3.79 10.98
CA ASP A 422 -13.42 -2.78 10.08
C ASP A 422 -13.91 -3.44 8.78
N ILE A 423 -13.09 -4.28 8.14
CA ILE A 423 -13.45 -4.98 6.91
C ILE A 423 -14.66 -5.89 7.12
N LYS A 424 -14.65 -6.72 8.17
CA LYS A 424 -15.78 -7.62 8.51
C LYS A 424 -17.05 -6.86 8.83
N THR A 425 -16.94 -5.73 9.55
CA THR A 425 -18.08 -4.89 9.90
C THR A 425 -18.72 -4.31 8.64
N MET A 426 -17.93 -3.72 7.73
CA MET A 426 -18.47 -3.19 6.49
C MET A 426 -19.12 -4.29 5.65
N LYS A 427 -18.51 -5.46 5.56
CA LYS A 427 -19.08 -6.61 4.85
C LYS A 427 -20.40 -7.07 5.47
N SER A 428 -20.50 -7.16 6.81
CA SER A 428 -21.74 -7.53 7.51
C SER A 428 -22.88 -6.53 7.32
N LEU A 429 -22.54 -5.27 7.03
CA LEU A 429 -23.50 -4.22 6.68
C LEU A 429 -23.94 -4.25 5.20
N GLY A 430 -23.43 -5.19 4.41
CA GLY A 430 -23.77 -5.40 3.00
C GLY A 430 -22.94 -4.60 2.01
N PHE A 431 -21.82 -4.03 2.44
CA PHE A 431 -20.84 -3.43 1.54
C PHE A 431 -19.90 -4.52 0.99
N ASN A 432 -19.53 -4.40 -0.27
CA ASN A 432 -18.61 -5.32 -0.95
C ASN A 432 -17.35 -4.61 -1.50
N MET A 433 -17.22 -3.31 -1.24
CA MET A 433 -16.08 -2.50 -1.71
C MET A 433 -15.66 -1.47 -0.65
N LEU A 434 -14.34 -1.24 -0.57
CA LEU A 434 -13.72 -0.13 0.16
C LEU A 434 -12.89 0.70 -0.81
N ARG A 435 -13.11 2.02 -0.85
CA ARG A 435 -12.20 2.92 -1.52
C ARG A 435 -11.16 3.40 -0.51
N LYS A 436 -9.94 2.89 -0.62
CA LYS A 436 -8.80 3.37 0.19
C LYS A 436 -8.40 4.75 -0.30
N HIS A 437 -8.83 5.75 0.48
CA HIS A 437 -8.84 7.14 0.06
C HIS A 437 -7.52 7.83 0.36
N ILE A 438 -6.79 8.16 -0.71
CA ILE A 438 -5.55 8.93 -0.73
C ILE A 438 -4.53 8.54 0.35
N LYS A 439 -4.47 7.25 0.64
CA LYS A 439 -3.52 6.59 1.55
C LYS A 439 -3.11 5.25 0.97
N ILE A 440 -1.84 4.87 1.14
CA ILE A 440 -1.38 3.50 0.91
C ILE A 440 -1.31 2.84 2.28
N GLU A 441 -2.04 1.76 2.47
CA GLU A 441 -2.12 1.04 3.72
C GLU A 441 -0.95 0.05 3.85
N ASN A 442 -0.78 -0.56 5.03
CA ASN A 442 0.14 -1.68 5.16
C ASN A 442 -0.36 -2.89 4.34
N ASP A 443 0.58 -3.75 3.94
CA ASP A 443 0.31 -4.90 3.06
C ASP A 443 -0.73 -5.88 3.66
N ARG A 444 -0.78 -5.99 4.99
CA ARG A 444 -1.73 -6.83 5.71
C ARG A 444 -3.19 -6.40 5.54
N TRP A 445 -3.47 -5.11 5.41
CA TRP A 445 -4.82 -4.64 5.14
C TRP A 445 -5.34 -5.16 3.80
N TYR A 446 -4.50 -5.09 2.75
CA TYR A 446 -4.86 -5.64 1.43
C TYR A 446 -5.01 -7.16 1.49
N TYR A 447 -4.13 -7.87 2.18
CA TYR A 447 -4.26 -9.30 2.43
C TYR A 447 -5.60 -9.65 3.09
N HIS A 448 -6.04 -8.86 4.06
CA HIS A 448 -7.34 -9.08 4.69
C HIS A 448 -8.50 -8.79 3.74
N CYS A 449 -8.39 -7.80 2.85
CA CYS A 449 -9.37 -7.59 1.78
C CYS A 449 -9.40 -8.78 0.81
N ASP A 450 -8.23 -9.30 0.44
CA ASP A 450 -8.11 -10.45 -0.47
C ASP A 450 -8.81 -11.69 0.09
N ARG A 451 -8.51 -12.06 1.34
CA ARG A 451 -9.04 -13.29 1.97
C ARG A 451 -10.46 -13.17 2.50
N LEU A 452 -10.93 -11.97 2.80
CA LEU A 452 -12.28 -11.71 3.28
C LEU A 452 -13.25 -11.33 2.16
N GLY A 453 -12.78 -11.15 0.93
CA GLY A 453 -13.61 -10.81 -0.21
C GLY A 453 -14.14 -9.39 -0.17
N MET A 454 -13.26 -8.41 -0.01
CA MET A 454 -13.59 -7.00 -0.06
C MET A 454 -12.90 -6.36 -1.27
N ILE A 455 -13.66 -5.89 -2.24
CA ILE A 455 -13.12 -5.17 -3.41
C ILE A 455 -12.47 -3.88 -2.93
N VAL A 456 -11.35 -3.50 -3.54
CA VAL A 456 -10.61 -2.28 -3.22
C VAL A 456 -10.50 -1.37 -4.43
N TRP A 457 -10.83 -0.09 -4.26
CA TRP A 457 -10.40 0.99 -5.12
C TRP A 457 -9.26 1.73 -4.43
N GLN A 458 -8.11 1.79 -5.05
CA GLN A 458 -6.91 2.38 -4.48
C GLN A 458 -6.61 3.74 -5.07
N ASP A 459 -6.70 4.78 -4.24
CA ASP A 459 -6.31 6.13 -4.61
C ASP A 459 -4.79 6.29 -4.56
N MET A 460 -4.24 7.04 -5.51
CA MET A 460 -2.88 7.57 -5.39
C MET A 460 -2.88 8.71 -4.37
N VAL A 461 -1.76 8.88 -3.65
CA VAL A 461 -1.68 9.87 -2.58
C VAL A 461 -1.54 11.27 -3.14
N ASN A 462 -2.47 12.16 -2.78
CA ASN A 462 -2.42 13.55 -3.20
C ASN A 462 -1.17 14.25 -2.71
N SER A 463 -0.63 15.11 -3.57
CA SER A 463 0.52 15.95 -3.27
C SER A 463 0.39 17.32 -3.97
N GLY A 464 1.36 18.18 -3.78
CA GLY A 464 1.35 19.52 -4.35
C GLY A 464 1.40 20.62 -3.28
N SER A 465 1.46 21.88 -3.70
CA SER A 465 1.46 23.02 -2.79
C SER A 465 0.07 23.26 -2.17
N ARG A 466 -0.12 24.38 -1.49
CA ARG A 466 -1.41 24.73 -0.89
C ARG A 466 -2.52 24.82 -1.94
N TYR A 467 -3.60 24.04 -1.74
CA TYR A 467 -4.76 24.01 -2.64
C TYR A 467 -5.55 25.33 -2.59
N LYS A 468 -6.04 25.73 -3.76
CA LYS A 468 -6.91 26.92 -3.91
C LYS A 468 -8.37 26.50 -3.74
N SER A 469 -8.91 26.56 -2.53
CA SER A 469 -10.27 26.10 -2.23
C SER A 469 -11.35 26.73 -3.11
N TRP A 470 -11.21 28.00 -3.50
CA TRP A 470 -12.16 28.64 -4.40
C TRP A 470 -12.26 27.93 -5.75
N PHE A 471 -11.16 27.34 -6.23
CA PHE A 471 -11.09 26.64 -7.50
C PHE A 471 -11.46 25.15 -7.34
N VAL A 472 -10.68 24.40 -6.53
CA VAL A 472 -10.84 22.94 -6.41
C VAL A 472 -12.05 22.49 -5.58
N THR A 473 -12.72 23.41 -4.88
CA THR A 473 -13.93 23.11 -4.11
C THR A 473 -15.14 23.85 -4.67
N TYR A 474 -15.18 25.18 -4.56
CA TYR A 474 -16.40 25.93 -4.90
C TYR A 474 -16.69 25.95 -6.39
N LEU A 475 -15.71 26.34 -7.21
CA LEU A 475 -15.90 26.35 -8.68
C LEU A 475 -16.08 24.94 -9.23
N ALA A 476 -15.31 23.98 -8.73
CA ALA A 476 -15.42 22.57 -9.14
C ALA A 476 -16.83 22.01 -8.89
N THR A 477 -17.38 22.24 -7.67
CA THR A 477 -18.75 21.83 -7.33
C THR A 477 -19.78 22.48 -8.26
N PHE A 478 -19.62 23.76 -8.59
CA PHE A 478 -20.51 24.44 -9.54
C PHE A 478 -20.40 23.87 -10.95
N MET A 479 -19.19 23.64 -11.46
CA MET A 479 -18.95 23.07 -12.79
C MET A 479 -19.51 21.64 -12.90
N SER A 480 -19.42 20.84 -11.82
CA SER A 480 -19.94 19.47 -11.79
C SER A 480 -21.45 19.38 -11.99
N LEU A 481 -22.21 20.41 -11.66
CA LEU A 481 -23.66 20.47 -11.90
C LEU A 481 -24.02 20.44 -13.38
N PHE A 482 -23.12 20.88 -14.24
CA PHE A 482 -23.32 21.01 -15.69
C PHE A 482 -22.43 20.04 -16.47
N ASP A 483 -21.75 19.11 -15.79
CA ASP A 483 -20.75 18.20 -16.40
C ASP A 483 -19.66 18.97 -17.18
N ILE A 484 -19.24 20.12 -16.66
CA ILE A 484 -18.19 20.95 -17.24
C ILE A 484 -16.86 20.62 -16.59
N SER A 485 -15.82 20.46 -17.40
CA SER A 485 -14.44 20.28 -16.98
C SER A 485 -13.54 21.38 -17.53
N CYS A 486 -12.39 21.59 -16.91
CA CYS A 486 -11.34 22.44 -17.48
C CYS A 486 -10.03 21.65 -17.62
N SER A 487 -9.18 22.11 -18.54
CA SER A 487 -7.88 21.49 -18.77
C SER A 487 -6.99 21.54 -17.54
N ASP A 488 -6.35 20.43 -17.22
CA ASP A 488 -5.39 20.29 -16.11
C ASP A 488 -3.96 20.76 -16.46
N ASN A 489 -3.78 21.37 -17.62
CA ASN A 489 -2.53 22.06 -18.00
C ASN A 489 -2.25 23.32 -17.17
N PHE A 490 -3.26 23.86 -16.48
CA PHE A 490 -3.10 25.03 -15.60
C PHE A 490 -2.52 24.67 -14.23
N ASN A 491 -1.28 24.17 -14.23
CA ASN A 491 -0.60 23.65 -13.02
C ASN A 491 -0.71 24.52 -11.77
N HIS A 492 -0.81 25.87 -11.91
CA HIS A 492 -0.92 26.80 -10.78
C HIS A 492 -2.30 26.78 -10.11
N LEU A 493 -3.38 26.44 -10.84
CA LEU A 493 -4.73 26.28 -10.31
C LEU A 493 -4.83 25.00 -9.48
N PHE A 494 -4.21 23.94 -9.96
CA PHE A 494 -4.18 22.64 -9.32
C PHE A 494 -3.05 22.46 -8.30
N ALA A 495 -2.36 23.54 -7.90
CA ALA A 495 -1.24 23.50 -6.95
C ALA A 495 -0.07 22.57 -7.36
N ARG A 496 0.23 22.48 -8.66
CA ARG A 496 1.23 21.55 -9.24
C ARG A 496 2.39 22.22 -9.98
N THR A 497 2.76 23.40 -9.59
CA THR A 497 3.84 24.16 -10.25
C THR A 497 5.22 23.51 -10.13
N SER A 498 5.49 22.77 -9.07
CA SER A 498 6.78 22.10 -8.84
C SER A 498 7.04 20.98 -9.85
N LYS A 499 8.06 21.12 -10.71
CA LYS A 499 8.54 20.05 -11.60
C LYS A 499 9.01 18.82 -10.81
N LYS A 500 9.71 19.03 -9.67
CA LYS A 500 10.15 17.95 -8.78
C LYS A 500 8.96 17.19 -8.22
N GLY A 501 7.94 17.91 -7.73
CA GLY A 501 6.71 17.30 -7.20
C GLY A 501 5.92 16.52 -8.25
N ARG A 502 5.90 16.96 -9.53
CA ARG A 502 5.28 16.16 -10.61
C ARG A 502 6.03 14.86 -10.89
N LYS A 503 7.38 14.92 -10.94
CA LYS A 503 8.21 13.71 -11.12
C LYS A 503 8.06 12.73 -9.96
N GLU A 504 8.03 13.24 -8.72
CA GLU A 504 7.84 12.43 -7.51
C GLU A 504 6.48 11.73 -7.53
N PHE A 505 5.40 12.44 -7.82
CA PHE A 505 4.07 11.85 -7.91
C PHE A 505 4.00 10.70 -8.93
N ILE A 506 4.58 10.89 -10.14
CA ILE A 506 4.62 9.85 -11.16
C ILE A 506 5.42 8.64 -10.66
N LYS A 507 6.59 8.88 -10.04
CA LYS A 507 7.42 7.83 -9.47
C LYS A 507 6.66 7.03 -8.40
N GLU A 508 6.05 7.71 -7.44
CA GLU A 508 5.29 7.08 -6.35
C GLU A 508 4.05 6.34 -6.87
N THR A 509 3.37 6.88 -7.90
CA THR A 509 2.27 6.19 -8.58
C THR A 509 2.72 4.86 -9.16
N MET A 510 3.85 4.85 -9.89
CA MET A 510 4.38 3.61 -10.47
C MET A 510 4.85 2.62 -9.39
N GLN A 511 5.48 3.11 -8.33
CA GLN A 511 5.90 2.28 -7.20
C GLN A 511 4.71 1.71 -6.43
N THR A 512 3.62 2.46 -6.27
CA THR A 512 2.37 1.98 -5.67
C THR A 512 1.79 0.80 -6.45
N ILE A 513 1.69 0.94 -7.78
CA ILE A 513 1.23 -0.15 -8.65
C ILE A 513 2.16 -1.35 -8.54
N ASP A 514 3.46 -1.11 -8.60
CA ASP A 514 4.47 -2.16 -8.50
C ASP A 514 4.40 -2.94 -7.18
N THR A 515 4.14 -2.25 -6.07
CA THR A 515 4.01 -2.84 -4.73
C THR A 515 2.71 -3.62 -4.57
N LEU A 516 1.59 -3.09 -5.08
CA LEU A 516 0.25 -3.60 -4.77
C LEU A 516 -0.37 -4.48 -5.87
N SER A 517 0.26 -4.60 -7.04
CA SER A 517 -0.33 -5.27 -8.21
C SER A 517 -0.67 -6.75 -8.00
N ASN A 518 -0.04 -7.42 -7.04
CA ASN A 518 -0.34 -8.83 -6.76
C ASN A 518 -1.63 -9.03 -5.93
N HIS A 519 -2.19 -7.98 -5.30
CA HIS A 519 -3.41 -8.09 -4.51
C HIS A 519 -4.65 -8.27 -5.40
N PRO A 520 -5.36 -9.40 -5.34
CA PRO A 520 -6.51 -9.65 -6.21
C PRO A 520 -7.73 -8.79 -5.88
N SER A 521 -7.88 -8.33 -4.65
CA SER A 521 -8.99 -7.47 -4.23
C SER A 521 -8.99 -6.09 -4.91
N ILE A 522 -7.84 -5.58 -5.35
CA ILE A 522 -7.75 -4.28 -6.00
C ILE A 522 -8.40 -4.36 -7.39
N ALA A 523 -9.48 -3.61 -7.59
CA ALA A 523 -10.24 -3.52 -8.83
C ALA A 523 -9.91 -2.26 -9.63
N ALA A 524 -9.55 -1.16 -8.96
CA ALA A 524 -9.37 0.13 -9.61
C ALA A 524 -8.17 0.91 -9.05
N TRP A 525 -7.46 1.60 -9.94
CA TRP A 525 -6.51 2.65 -9.62
C TRP A 525 -7.18 4.01 -9.81
N VAL A 526 -7.26 4.80 -8.73
CA VAL A 526 -7.79 6.16 -8.76
C VAL A 526 -6.62 7.14 -8.75
N ILE A 527 -6.37 7.82 -9.87
CA ILE A 527 -5.15 8.61 -10.05
C ILE A 527 -5.24 9.95 -9.32
N PHE A 528 -6.32 10.70 -9.55
CA PHE A 528 -6.55 11.99 -8.90
C PHE A 528 -7.92 12.03 -8.23
N ASN A 529 -7.99 12.72 -7.11
CA ASN A 529 -9.22 13.01 -6.38
C ASN A 529 -9.50 14.51 -6.42
N GLU A 530 -10.69 14.91 -6.88
CA GLU A 530 -11.25 16.26 -6.78
C GLU A 530 -10.31 17.39 -7.27
N GLY A 531 -9.45 17.08 -8.23
CA GLY A 531 -8.51 18.05 -8.79
C GLY A 531 -7.35 18.43 -7.85
N TRP A 532 -7.20 17.73 -6.70
CA TRP A 532 -6.14 18.03 -5.73
C TRP A 532 -4.76 17.62 -6.26
N GLY A 533 -4.05 18.61 -6.80
CA GLY A 533 -2.75 18.41 -7.41
C GLY A 533 -2.79 17.68 -8.74
N GLN A 534 -3.90 17.74 -9.47
CA GLN A 534 -4.08 17.13 -10.79
C GLN A 534 -3.22 17.81 -11.85
N PHE A 535 -2.68 17.01 -12.78
CA PHE A 535 -1.88 17.47 -13.93
C PHE A 535 -1.69 16.35 -14.95
N GLU A 536 -1.57 16.69 -16.22
CA GLU A 536 -1.26 15.76 -17.32
C GLU A 536 -2.00 14.41 -17.21
N THR A 537 -3.27 14.44 -16.78
CA THR A 537 -4.05 13.26 -16.38
C THR A 537 -4.06 12.19 -17.46
N ASN A 538 -4.33 12.55 -18.72
CA ASN A 538 -4.37 11.58 -19.83
C ASN A 538 -3.02 10.90 -20.10
N LYS A 539 -1.91 11.62 -19.89
CA LYS A 539 -0.56 11.04 -20.02
C LYS A 539 -0.28 10.06 -18.88
N ILE A 540 -0.62 10.42 -17.65
CA ILE A 540 -0.45 9.56 -16.48
C ILE A 540 -1.34 8.33 -16.58
N THR A 541 -2.58 8.48 -17.05
CA THR A 541 -3.51 7.36 -17.34
C THR A 541 -2.86 6.33 -18.27
N LYS A 542 -2.20 6.78 -19.35
CA LYS A 542 -1.49 5.88 -20.28
C LYS A 542 -0.31 5.16 -19.59
N LEU A 543 0.41 5.83 -18.69
CA LEU A 543 1.49 5.20 -17.92
C LEU A 543 0.95 4.14 -16.97
N VAL A 544 -0.12 4.44 -16.25
CA VAL A 544 -0.79 3.50 -15.34
C VAL A 544 -1.29 2.28 -16.11
N ARG A 545 -1.96 2.49 -17.27
CA ARG A 545 -2.43 1.41 -18.14
C ARG A 545 -1.30 0.51 -18.63
N LYS A 546 -0.14 1.09 -18.95
CA LYS A 546 1.04 0.33 -19.37
C LYS A 546 1.63 -0.50 -18.21
N ALA A 547 1.59 0.03 -17.00
CA ALA A 547 2.08 -0.66 -15.81
C ALA A 547 1.14 -1.80 -15.38
N ASP A 548 -0.17 -1.55 -15.44
CA ASP A 548 -1.19 -2.53 -15.10
C ASP A 548 -2.45 -2.32 -15.96
N ASN A 549 -2.73 -3.29 -16.82
CA ASN A 549 -3.90 -3.32 -17.69
C ASN A 549 -5.04 -4.23 -17.18
N SER A 550 -4.88 -4.82 -15.99
CA SER A 550 -5.81 -5.79 -15.42
C SER A 550 -6.83 -5.16 -14.46
N ARG A 551 -6.81 -3.85 -14.32
CA ARG A 551 -7.67 -3.08 -13.40
C ARG A 551 -8.26 -1.86 -14.10
N PHE A 552 -9.39 -1.38 -13.56
CA PHE A 552 -9.97 -0.12 -14.02
C PHE A 552 -9.08 1.07 -13.67
N ILE A 553 -9.23 2.13 -14.44
CA ILE A 553 -8.62 3.42 -14.14
C ILE A 553 -9.71 4.47 -13.99
N ASP A 554 -9.88 4.99 -12.78
CA ASP A 554 -10.57 6.25 -12.51
C ASP A 554 -9.53 7.38 -12.53
N GLN A 555 -9.45 8.07 -13.66
CA GLN A 555 -8.36 9.03 -13.87
C GLN A 555 -8.48 10.30 -13.03
N ALA A 556 -9.73 10.73 -12.74
CA ALA A 556 -10.06 11.96 -12.03
C ALA A 556 -11.39 11.77 -11.30
N SER A 557 -11.31 11.29 -10.07
CA SER A 557 -12.50 11.00 -9.28
C SER A 557 -13.24 12.27 -8.91
N GLY A 558 -14.49 12.34 -9.30
CA GLY A 558 -15.44 13.41 -9.01
C GLY A 558 -15.41 14.56 -9.99
N TRP A 559 -14.34 15.31 -10.10
CA TRP A 559 -14.28 16.56 -10.84
C TRP A 559 -13.09 16.62 -11.81
N PHE A 560 -13.14 17.58 -12.72
CA PHE A 560 -12.08 17.84 -13.70
C PHE A 560 -11.71 16.65 -14.58
N ASP A 561 -12.72 15.84 -14.95
CA ASP A 561 -12.55 14.71 -15.86
C ASP A 561 -11.92 15.16 -17.18
N GLN A 562 -10.88 14.48 -17.65
CA GLN A 562 -10.19 14.76 -18.91
C GLN A 562 -10.58 13.79 -20.05
N GLY A 563 -11.69 13.05 -19.88
CA GLY A 563 -12.26 12.16 -20.88
C GLY A 563 -11.56 10.82 -21.08
N GLY A 564 -10.56 10.49 -20.27
CA GLY A 564 -9.85 9.21 -20.33
C GLY A 564 -10.23 8.25 -19.21
N GLY A 565 -9.47 7.14 -19.08
CA GLY A 565 -9.77 6.09 -18.11
C GLY A 565 -10.97 5.23 -18.50
N ASP A 566 -11.43 4.41 -17.58
CA ASP A 566 -12.52 3.45 -17.80
C ASP A 566 -13.82 3.86 -17.11
N ILE A 567 -13.71 4.76 -16.14
CA ILE A 567 -14.79 5.17 -15.26
C ILE A 567 -15.13 6.65 -15.50
N LYS A 568 -16.43 6.95 -15.61
CA LYS A 568 -16.98 8.29 -15.49
C LYS A 568 -17.43 8.48 -14.04
N SER A 569 -16.59 9.15 -13.28
CA SER A 569 -16.74 9.31 -11.84
C SER A 569 -17.60 10.53 -11.48
N ILE A 570 -18.45 10.41 -10.47
CA ILE A 570 -19.33 11.47 -9.98
C ILE A 570 -19.17 11.61 -8.46
N HIS A 571 -18.96 12.85 -7.97
CA HIS A 571 -19.13 13.23 -6.58
C HIS A 571 -20.38 14.09 -6.43
N ASN A 572 -21.28 13.74 -5.52
CA ASN A 572 -22.49 14.51 -5.29
C ASN A 572 -22.98 14.43 -3.85
N TYR A 573 -22.77 15.51 -3.10
CA TYR A 573 -23.16 15.62 -1.71
C TYR A 573 -24.46 16.40 -1.49
N PHE A 574 -24.78 17.36 -2.37
CA PHE A 574 -25.77 18.40 -2.11
C PHE A 574 -27.01 18.31 -2.99
N PHE A 575 -26.88 17.78 -4.19
CA PHE A 575 -27.91 17.86 -5.24
C PHE A 575 -28.61 16.52 -5.47
N PRO A 576 -29.80 16.50 -6.10
CA PRO A 576 -30.38 15.27 -6.59
C PRO A 576 -29.43 14.54 -7.56
N LEU A 577 -29.36 13.22 -7.44
CA LEU A 577 -28.50 12.41 -8.32
C LEU A 577 -29.10 12.33 -9.72
N ARG A 578 -28.24 12.47 -10.72
CA ARG A 578 -28.61 12.28 -12.14
C ARG A 578 -27.38 11.86 -12.94
N LEU A 579 -27.61 11.10 -14.02
CA LEU A 579 -26.61 10.84 -15.05
C LEU A 579 -26.82 11.86 -16.18
N PHE A 580 -25.72 12.37 -16.78
CA PHE A 580 -25.80 13.50 -17.70
C PHE A 580 -25.98 13.07 -19.16
N LYS A 581 -25.18 12.13 -19.66
CA LYS A 581 -25.13 11.73 -21.07
C LYS A 581 -24.98 10.22 -21.21
N LYS A 582 -25.30 9.68 -22.39
CA LYS A 582 -24.83 8.35 -22.77
C LYS A 582 -23.29 8.39 -22.84
N GLU A 583 -22.63 7.55 -22.08
CA GLU A 583 -21.18 7.49 -21.91
C GLU A 583 -20.69 6.10 -22.36
N ASN A 584 -19.49 6.04 -22.94
CA ASN A 584 -18.87 4.76 -23.32
C ASN A 584 -18.08 4.12 -22.16
N ARG A 585 -17.86 4.90 -21.09
CA ARG A 585 -17.26 4.44 -19.83
C ARG A 585 -18.36 4.07 -18.84
N ALA A 586 -18.04 3.20 -17.87
CA ALA A 586 -19.00 2.91 -16.81
C ALA A 586 -19.15 4.11 -15.87
N TYR A 587 -20.39 4.43 -15.48
CA TYR A 587 -20.63 5.43 -14.45
C TYR A 587 -20.36 4.86 -13.06
N ALA A 588 -19.76 5.67 -12.21
CA ALA A 588 -19.63 5.38 -10.78
C ALA A 588 -19.90 6.64 -9.95
N LEU A 589 -20.78 6.52 -8.96
CA LEU A 589 -20.94 7.52 -7.91
C LEU A 589 -19.90 7.25 -6.83
N THR A 590 -18.74 7.86 -6.96
CA THR A 590 -17.54 7.53 -6.18
C THR A 590 -17.49 8.21 -4.83
N GLU A 591 -18.22 9.32 -4.64
CA GLU A 591 -18.44 9.90 -3.33
C GLU A 591 -19.83 10.54 -3.21
N TYR A 592 -20.52 10.30 -2.10
CA TYR A 592 -21.82 10.87 -1.78
C TYR A 592 -22.13 10.79 -0.28
N GLY A 593 -23.18 11.44 0.16
CA GLY A 593 -23.63 11.40 1.55
C GLY A 593 -22.79 12.29 2.47
N GLY A 594 -21.91 11.68 3.28
CA GLY A 594 -21.08 12.45 4.24
C GLY A 594 -21.89 13.12 5.33
N TYR A 595 -23.01 12.50 5.75
CA TYR A 595 -23.84 12.99 6.87
C TYR A 595 -23.15 12.71 8.20
N THR A 596 -23.23 13.65 9.14
CA THR A 596 -22.61 13.56 10.46
C THR A 596 -23.63 13.59 11.58
N GLN A 597 -23.30 12.89 12.65
CA GLN A 597 -24.00 12.93 13.92
C GLN A 597 -22.98 12.90 15.06
N ILE A 598 -23.04 13.87 15.97
CA ILE A 598 -22.23 13.86 17.18
C ILE A 598 -22.84 12.89 18.19
N ILE A 599 -22.02 11.94 18.65
CA ILE A 599 -22.40 11.01 19.72
C ILE A 599 -21.52 11.32 20.93
N LYS A 600 -22.17 11.64 22.07
CA LYS A 600 -21.46 11.92 23.31
C LYS A 600 -20.52 10.80 23.69
N HIS A 601 -19.36 11.13 24.23
CA HIS A 601 -18.28 10.21 24.62
C HIS A 601 -17.62 9.41 23.48
N HIS A 602 -17.99 9.70 22.20
CA HIS A 602 -17.38 9.08 21.02
C HIS A 602 -16.75 10.14 20.08
N ASN A 603 -16.46 11.32 20.57
CA ASN A 603 -15.85 12.42 19.82
C ASN A 603 -14.99 13.31 20.73
N THR A 604 -13.98 13.95 20.14
CA THR A 604 -13.01 14.81 20.82
C THR A 604 -13.34 16.30 20.72
N THR A 605 -14.34 16.66 19.91
CA THR A 605 -14.73 18.04 19.61
C THR A 605 -16.24 18.19 19.56
N ASN A 606 -16.74 19.41 19.80
CA ASN A 606 -18.14 19.75 19.66
C ASN A 606 -18.54 20.15 18.22
N LYS A 607 -17.62 20.07 17.27
CA LYS A 607 -17.86 20.35 15.86
C LYS A 607 -17.47 19.14 15.03
N CYS A 608 -18.36 18.70 14.16
CA CYS A 608 -18.06 17.72 13.12
C CYS A 608 -17.98 18.42 11.77
N TYR A 609 -17.12 17.88 10.91
CA TYR A 609 -17.15 18.22 9.50
C TYR A 609 -18.00 17.19 8.75
N GLY A 610 -18.90 17.66 7.89
CA GLY A 610 -19.72 16.81 7.03
C GLY A 610 -20.59 17.63 6.10
N TYR A 611 -21.30 16.95 5.22
CA TYR A 611 -22.15 17.56 4.20
C TYR A 611 -23.64 17.61 4.64
N GLY A 612 -23.88 17.43 5.94
CA GLY A 612 -25.20 17.56 6.54
C GLY A 612 -25.23 17.02 7.95
N ASP A 613 -25.42 17.93 8.93
CA ASP A 613 -25.53 17.55 10.34
C ASP A 613 -26.88 16.92 10.63
N CYS A 614 -26.88 15.78 11.31
CA CYS A 614 -28.05 15.08 11.79
C CYS A 614 -28.19 15.24 13.29
N LYS A 615 -29.36 15.68 13.75
CA LYS A 615 -29.65 15.88 15.19
C LYS A 615 -29.71 14.57 15.97
N ASN A 616 -30.06 13.48 15.31
CA ASN A 616 -30.21 12.16 15.91
C ASN A 616 -30.18 11.05 14.84
N SER A 617 -30.09 9.80 15.29
CA SER A 617 -30.00 8.61 14.42
C SER A 617 -31.26 8.41 13.54
N LYS A 618 -32.44 8.89 13.96
CA LYS A 618 -33.67 8.83 13.14
C LYS A 618 -33.54 9.70 11.89
N GLU A 619 -32.97 10.90 12.04
CA GLU A 619 -32.73 11.81 10.93
C GLU A 619 -31.65 11.25 10.00
N LEU A 620 -30.53 10.75 10.55
CA LEU A 620 -29.47 10.09 9.80
C LEU A 620 -30.03 8.93 8.96
N LYS A 621 -30.82 8.04 9.58
CA LYS A 621 -31.46 6.92 8.89
C LYS A 621 -32.39 7.38 7.78
N ARG A 622 -33.17 8.45 7.97
CA ARG A 622 -34.07 9.01 6.95
C ARG A 622 -33.30 9.55 5.76
N ARG A 623 -32.20 10.31 5.99
CA ARG A 623 -31.37 10.87 4.91
C ARG A 623 -30.66 9.74 4.13
N TYR A 624 -30.12 8.76 4.85
CA TYR A 624 -29.48 7.59 4.24
C TYR A 624 -30.46 6.84 3.32
N LYS A 625 -31.65 6.47 3.84
CA LYS A 625 -32.69 5.78 3.05
C LYS A 625 -33.12 6.58 1.81
N LYS A 626 -33.22 7.91 1.92
CA LYS A 626 -33.56 8.75 0.76
C LYS A 626 -32.48 8.64 -0.32
N ARG A 627 -31.20 8.70 0.07
CA ARG A 627 -30.08 8.62 -0.87
C ARG A 627 -29.98 7.24 -1.53
N GLU A 628 -30.15 6.17 -0.77
CA GLU A 628 -30.20 4.80 -1.30
C GLU A 628 -31.33 4.60 -2.32
N LYS A 629 -32.50 5.21 -2.10
CA LYS A 629 -33.58 5.17 -3.06
C LYS A 629 -33.26 5.89 -4.35
N GLU A 630 -32.61 7.05 -4.27
CA GLU A 630 -32.13 7.80 -5.45
C GLU A 630 -31.11 6.97 -6.25
N ILE A 631 -30.13 6.35 -5.57
CA ILE A 631 -29.10 5.49 -6.19
C ILE A 631 -29.78 4.31 -6.89
N SER A 632 -30.67 3.60 -6.20
CA SER A 632 -31.36 2.43 -6.75
C SER A 632 -32.14 2.77 -8.03
N SER A 633 -32.68 3.98 -8.14
CA SER A 633 -33.38 4.43 -9.35
C SER A 633 -32.47 4.68 -10.55
N LEU A 634 -31.16 4.88 -10.33
CA LEU A 634 -30.18 5.14 -11.38
C LEU A 634 -29.46 3.88 -11.89
N ILE A 635 -29.47 2.79 -11.12
CA ILE A 635 -28.81 1.53 -11.50
C ILE A 635 -29.26 1.03 -12.89
N PRO A 636 -30.58 0.99 -13.22
CA PRO A 636 -31.02 0.58 -14.54
C PRO A 636 -30.53 1.50 -15.67
N HIS A 637 -30.18 2.72 -15.36
CA HIS A 637 -29.76 3.75 -16.31
C HIS A 637 -28.25 3.89 -16.47
N GLY A 638 -27.47 3.05 -15.82
CA GLY A 638 -26.02 2.99 -16.06
C GLY A 638 -25.11 3.27 -14.88
N LEU A 639 -25.70 3.52 -13.69
CA LEU A 639 -24.89 3.66 -12.48
C LEU A 639 -24.36 2.29 -12.03
#